data_29aa81dcd4a939f3431d0fbaeacabfcb
#
_entry.id   29aa81dcd4a939f3431d0fbaeacabfcb
#
_cell.length_a   1.000
_cell.length_b   1.000
_cell.length_c   1.000
_cell.angle_alpha   90.00
_cell.angle_beta   90.00
_cell.angle_gamma   90.00
#
_symmetry.space_group_name_H-M   'P 1'
#
loop_
_entity.id
_entity.type
_entity.pdbx_description
1 polymer ?
#
loop_
_entity_poly.entity_id
_entity_poly.type
_entity_poly.pdbx_seq_one_letter_code
_entity_poly.pdbx_strand_id
1 'polypeptide(L)'
;MGISVAEMATRAGVSESEYVACEDGKENLTFAFIYKCAQILGIDVTELMTGNAPKLSSYTVTRSGKGKIVDYAHGMTYFSLASRFRNRISEPLFVECKYDEKAETMPIELTTHKGQECDIVIKGTLKVQIGDHIELLHAGDSVYYNSETPHGMVAIGGDCLFYAIVLTPNGEGATEDIIGVAAPKIKAAYRHADSRGYAYEKFIDDEVDENGTPKYIRFKNEEKFNFAFDIVDEIARTRPDKRAMVYLSNDMQEERFFTFSDMSKESSRCANYFKSLGIKKGDRVMLVLRRHYQFWFAMLGLNKIGAIAIPAPNQLLQKDFDYRFKSAGIKAVICTATGESANEIDLSPSCPDIKIMVGGKRDGWRSFEEESAMYRSHYDRKEDAPCGSDPMIAFFTSGTTGYPKLAVHNYKYALGHYHTAKYWHCVDPDGLHFTISDTGWAKAMWGKLYGQWICEAATFVYDFDRFDASKILPLFAKYKITTFCAPPTMYRMLIKQDLSQYDFSSLKHANTAGEALNPEVFKQFEKHTGLGIMDGFGQSESTCMIGNLIGQGHKIGSMGKPAPIYDIHLLDPDGNEVGVGENGEICVNIKNGTPPGLFVGYYNDEDKTNEVKRDGFYHTGDVAWRDEDGFYWYVGRADDVIKSSGYRIGPFEIESVIMELPYVLECGVSAAPDEVRGQVVKASIVLVGGVEATEELKKDIQNYVKHRTAPYKYPRIVEFRDELPKTVSGKIIRSQL
;
A
#
# COMPACT_ATOMS: atom_id res chain seq x y z
N MET A 1 -18.41 40.45 -2.07
CA MET A 1 -18.33 41.49 -1.04
C MET A 1 -19.12 42.75 -1.37
N GLY A 2 -19.74 42.89 -2.54
CA GLY A 2 -20.67 43.96 -2.90
C GLY A 2 -20.07 45.36 -3.10
N ILE A 3 -18.73 45.46 -3.16
CA ILE A 3 -18.04 46.73 -3.47
C ILE A 3 -17.88 46.81 -4.98
N SER A 4 -18.34 47.93 -5.60
CA SER A 4 -18.20 48.13 -7.03
C SER A 4 -16.75 48.46 -7.43
N VAL A 5 -16.40 48.25 -8.69
CA VAL A 5 -15.08 48.59 -9.26
C VAL A 5 -14.76 50.07 -9.05
N ALA A 6 -15.71 50.95 -9.30
CA ALA A 6 -15.58 52.40 -9.10
C ALA A 6 -15.31 52.76 -7.63
N GLU A 7 -15.97 52.09 -6.70
CA GLU A 7 -15.78 52.32 -5.26
C GLU A 7 -14.41 51.76 -4.79
N MET A 8 -13.99 50.59 -5.30
CA MET A 8 -12.66 50.03 -5.03
C MET A 8 -11.55 50.95 -5.55
N ALA A 9 -11.65 51.41 -6.78
CA ALA A 9 -10.67 52.32 -7.38
C ALA A 9 -10.56 53.63 -6.56
N THR A 10 -11.71 54.23 -6.20
CA THR A 10 -11.73 55.45 -5.36
C THR A 10 -11.07 55.25 -4.01
N ARG A 11 -11.40 54.16 -3.30
CA ARG A 11 -10.80 53.82 -1.98
C ARG A 11 -9.32 53.43 -2.11
N ALA A 12 -8.92 52.76 -3.21
CA ALA A 12 -7.54 52.45 -3.50
C ALA A 12 -6.71 53.65 -3.95
N GLY A 13 -7.37 54.77 -4.32
CA GLY A 13 -6.70 56.00 -4.73
C GLY A 13 -6.08 55.93 -6.14
N VAL A 14 -6.70 55.17 -7.02
CA VAL A 14 -6.37 55.06 -8.45
C VAL A 14 -7.59 55.34 -9.32
N SER A 15 -7.38 55.58 -10.61
CA SER A 15 -8.48 55.67 -11.55
C SER A 15 -9.16 54.33 -11.77
N GLU A 16 -10.43 54.35 -12.17
CA GLU A 16 -11.19 53.13 -12.45
C GLU A 16 -10.54 52.30 -13.58
N SER A 17 -9.96 52.96 -14.59
CA SER A 17 -9.25 52.33 -15.68
C SER A 17 -7.95 51.63 -15.23
N GLU A 18 -7.19 52.25 -14.31
CA GLU A 18 -6.00 51.66 -13.71
C GLU A 18 -6.35 50.46 -12.83
N TYR A 19 -7.44 50.56 -12.04
CA TYR A 19 -7.90 49.47 -11.20
C TYR A 19 -8.30 48.26 -12.05
N VAL A 20 -9.06 48.43 -13.12
CA VAL A 20 -9.43 47.34 -14.04
C VAL A 20 -8.23 46.75 -14.75
N ALA A 21 -7.26 47.59 -15.16
CA ALA A 21 -6.02 47.10 -15.77
C ALA A 21 -5.21 46.23 -14.82
N CYS A 22 -5.21 46.55 -13.51
CA CYS A 22 -4.60 45.73 -12.48
C CYS A 22 -5.36 44.38 -12.26
N GLU A 23 -6.69 44.40 -12.21
CA GLU A 23 -7.51 43.17 -12.09
C GLU A 23 -7.34 42.26 -13.30
N ASP A 24 -7.22 42.81 -14.49
CA ASP A 24 -7.00 42.07 -15.74
C ASP A 24 -5.53 41.56 -15.91
N GLY A 25 -4.63 41.91 -14.97
CA GLY A 25 -3.21 41.55 -15.07
C GLY A 25 -2.44 42.27 -16.18
N LYS A 26 -2.95 43.39 -16.66
CA LYS A 26 -2.35 44.22 -17.74
C LYS A 26 -1.33 45.23 -17.21
N GLU A 27 -1.32 45.47 -15.91
CA GLU A 27 -0.36 46.30 -15.20
C GLU A 27 0.26 45.58 -14.03
N ASN A 28 1.54 45.94 -13.69
CA ASN A 28 2.26 45.33 -12.57
C ASN A 28 1.65 45.79 -11.23
N LEU A 29 1.16 44.83 -10.45
CA LEU A 29 0.66 45.02 -9.11
C LEU A 29 1.80 45.34 -8.12
N THR A 30 1.84 46.55 -7.57
CA THR A 30 2.78 46.85 -6.49
C THR A 30 2.29 46.28 -5.17
N PHE A 31 3.21 45.86 -4.26
CA PHE A 31 2.83 45.38 -2.93
C PHE A 31 1.99 46.39 -2.15
N ALA A 32 2.28 47.71 -2.27
CA ALA A 32 1.54 48.78 -1.64
C ALA A 32 0.08 48.84 -2.12
N PHE A 33 -0.17 48.63 -3.40
CA PHE A 33 -1.51 48.58 -3.98
C PHE A 33 -2.26 47.32 -3.50
N ILE A 34 -1.65 46.13 -3.53
CA ILE A 34 -2.23 44.88 -3.02
C ILE A 34 -2.58 45.01 -1.54
N TYR A 35 -1.69 45.61 -0.72
CA TYR A 35 -1.89 45.82 0.69
C TYR A 35 -3.09 46.73 0.96
N LYS A 36 -3.23 47.82 0.18
CA LYS A 36 -4.35 48.77 0.27
C LYS A 36 -5.68 48.10 -0.10
N CYS A 37 -5.70 47.33 -1.17
CA CYS A 37 -6.87 46.54 -1.57
C CYS A 37 -7.28 45.54 -0.46
N ALA A 38 -6.32 44.83 0.15
CA ALA A 38 -6.57 43.91 1.24
C ALA A 38 -7.20 44.61 2.46
N GLN A 39 -6.72 45.83 2.81
CA GLN A 39 -7.32 46.66 3.88
C GLN A 39 -8.76 47.06 3.56
N ILE A 40 -9.04 47.48 2.33
CA ILE A 40 -10.37 47.88 1.89
C ILE A 40 -11.36 46.72 1.94
N LEU A 41 -10.88 45.52 1.51
CA LEU A 41 -11.66 44.28 1.52
C LEU A 41 -11.76 43.64 2.92
N GLY A 42 -10.97 44.14 3.90
CA GLY A 42 -10.94 43.61 5.26
C GLY A 42 -10.39 42.20 5.36
N ILE A 43 -9.52 41.81 4.43
CA ILE A 43 -8.86 40.50 4.38
C ILE A 43 -7.35 40.67 4.59
N ASP A 44 -6.66 39.58 4.91
CA ASP A 44 -5.20 39.58 5.01
C ASP A 44 -4.53 39.70 3.64
N VAL A 45 -3.43 40.44 3.56
CA VAL A 45 -2.68 40.62 2.31
C VAL A 45 -2.20 39.29 1.72
N THR A 46 -1.86 38.33 2.56
CA THR A 46 -1.45 36.97 2.14
C THR A 46 -2.65 36.22 1.54
N GLU A 47 -3.85 36.42 2.10
CA GLU A 47 -5.09 35.83 1.56
C GLU A 47 -5.39 36.41 0.15
N LEU A 48 -5.18 37.70 -0.05
CA LEU A 48 -5.36 38.34 -1.36
C LEU A 48 -4.31 37.86 -2.39
N MET A 49 -3.07 37.63 -1.96
CA MET A 49 -1.97 37.18 -2.83
C MET A 49 -1.99 35.71 -3.17
N THR A 50 -2.42 34.85 -2.24
CA THR A 50 -2.28 33.39 -2.36
C THR A 50 -3.62 32.64 -2.43
N GLY A 51 -4.73 33.35 -2.23
CA GLY A 51 -6.06 32.75 -2.14
C GLY A 51 -6.34 32.03 -0.81
N ASN A 52 -5.37 31.98 0.11
CA ASN A 52 -5.48 31.27 1.38
C ASN A 52 -5.30 32.23 2.58
N ALA A 53 -6.21 32.16 3.56
CA ALA A 53 -6.07 32.91 4.80
C ALA A 53 -4.89 32.39 5.64
N PRO A 54 -4.04 33.26 6.23
CA PRO A 54 -2.97 32.84 7.12
C PRO A 54 -3.54 32.14 8.36
N LYS A 55 -2.95 31.00 8.75
CA LYS A 55 -3.39 30.22 9.91
C LYS A 55 -2.41 30.41 11.07
N LEU A 56 -2.94 30.82 12.23
CA LEU A 56 -2.22 30.98 13.48
C LEU A 56 -2.18 29.67 14.26
N SER A 57 -1.09 29.41 14.99
CA SER A 57 -0.91 28.16 15.75
C SER A 57 -1.02 28.32 17.27
N SER A 58 -1.01 29.54 17.78
CA SER A 58 -1.03 29.77 19.24
C SER A 58 -2.40 30.28 19.73
N TYR A 59 -3.03 31.20 19.02
CA TYR A 59 -4.35 31.72 19.34
C TYR A 59 -4.98 32.40 18.13
N THR A 60 -6.31 32.50 18.13
CA THR A 60 -7.07 33.34 17.21
C THR A 60 -8.18 34.07 17.96
N VAL A 61 -8.55 35.27 17.50
CA VAL A 61 -9.65 36.04 18.05
C VAL A 61 -10.63 36.36 16.92
N THR A 62 -11.83 35.83 17.06
CA THR A 62 -12.95 36.21 16.17
C THR A 62 -13.85 37.14 16.94
N ARG A 63 -13.99 38.38 16.45
CA ARG A 63 -14.86 39.39 17.05
C ARG A 63 -16.34 39.13 16.73
N SER A 64 -17.26 39.58 17.60
CA SER A 64 -18.70 39.43 17.40
C SER A 64 -19.12 39.85 15.98
N GLY A 65 -19.90 39.03 15.31
CA GLY A 65 -20.36 39.24 13.93
C GLY A 65 -19.28 39.13 12.83
N LYS A 66 -18.08 38.62 13.16
CA LYS A 66 -16.95 38.46 12.22
C LYS A 66 -16.55 36.99 11.98
N GLY A 67 -17.41 36.03 12.37
CA GLY A 67 -17.23 34.62 12.01
C GLY A 67 -17.28 34.44 10.48
N LYS A 68 -16.46 33.52 9.98
CA LYS A 68 -16.47 33.14 8.56
C LYS A 68 -17.64 32.22 8.30
N ILE A 69 -18.55 32.56 7.38
CA ILE A 69 -19.63 31.67 6.95
C ILE A 69 -18.99 30.45 6.29
N VAL A 70 -19.38 29.26 6.74
CA VAL A 70 -18.86 28.00 6.24
C VAL A 70 -19.92 27.11 5.60
N ASP A 71 -21.19 27.29 6.00
CA ASP A 71 -22.29 26.52 5.42
C ASP A 71 -23.64 27.27 5.54
N TYR A 72 -24.59 26.86 4.67
CA TYR A 72 -26.01 27.23 4.67
C TYR A 72 -26.81 25.95 4.42
N ALA A 73 -27.28 25.30 5.45
CA ALA A 73 -28.02 24.05 5.32
C ALA A 73 -29.26 24.04 6.23
N HIS A 74 -30.33 23.43 5.79
CA HIS A 74 -31.54 23.14 6.58
C HIS A 74 -32.10 24.32 7.37
N GLY A 75 -32.06 25.52 6.80
CA GLY A 75 -32.53 26.75 7.47
C GLY A 75 -31.56 27.34 8.50
N MET A 76 -30.33 26.81 8.58
CA MET A 76 -29.27 27.25 9.48
C MET A 76 -28.12 27.92 8.73
N THR A 77 -27.51 28.92 9.38
CA THR A 77 -26.27 29.56 8.89
C THR A 77 -25.17 29.33 9.92
N TYR A 78 -24.08 28.71 9.46
CA TYR A 78 -22.93 28.33 10.30
C TYR A 78 -21.77 29.30 10.10
N PHE A 79 -21.25 29.85 11.21
CA PHE A 79 -20.12 30.77 11.24
C PHE A 79 -18.96 30.16 12.01
N SER A 80 -17.85 29.85 11.32
CA SER A 80 -16.65 29.39 11.98
C SER A 80 -16.00 30.46 12.85
N LEU A 81 -15.76 30.17 14.11
CA LEU A 81 -15.13 31.05 15.07
C LEU A 81 -13.61 30.88 15.15
N ALA A 82 -13.07 29.80 14.59
CA ALA A 82 -11.66 29.49 14.62
C ALA A 82 -11.06 29.24 13.21
N SER A 83 -11.65 29.79 12.15
CA SER A 83 -11.23 29.58 10.75
C SER A 83 -9.76 29.91 10.47
N ARG A 84 -9.12 30.75 11.30
CA ARG A 84 -7.71 31.16 11.15
C ARG A 84 -6.75 30.36 12.06
N PHE A 85 -7.25 29.42 12.84
CA PHE A 85 -6.41 28.60 13.73
C PHE A 85 -5.95 27.32 13.03
N ARG A 86 -4.62 27.04 13.10
CA ARG A 86 -4.03 25.84 12.48
C ARG A 86 -4.14 24.65 13.44
N ASN A 87 -4.35 23.46 12.89
CA ASN A 87 -4.37 22.19 13.63
C ASN A 87 -5.34 22.19 14.83
N ARG A 88 -6.53 22.75 14.63
CA ARG A 88 -7.56 22.74 15.67
C ARG A 88 -8.18 21.36 15.84
N ILE A 89 -8.35 20.94 17.07
CA ILE A 89 -8.99 19.68 17.45
C ILE A 89 -10.51 19.77 17.55
N SER A 90 -11.04 21.01 17.49
CA SER A 90 -12.46 21.27 17.49
C SER A 90 -12.80 22.39 16.51
N GLU A 91 -14.00 22.33 15.93
CA GLU A 91 -14.58 23.42 15.14
C GLU A 91 -15.67 24.11 15.97
N PRO A 92 -15.37 25.24 16.62
CA PRO A 92 -16.40 26.05 17.28
C PRO A 92 -17.16 26.87 16.23
N LEU A 93 -18.45 26.66 16.18
CA LEU A 93 -19.38 27.33 15.27
C LEU A 93 -20.35 28.18 16.08
N PHE A 94 -20.68 29.36 15.56
CA PHE A 94 -21.88 30.09 15.94
C PHE A 94 -22.95 29.79 14.89
N VAL A 95 -24.15 29.41 15.33
CA VAL A 95 -25.21 28.95 14.43
C VAL A 95 -26.43 29.80 14.62
N GLU A 96 -26.95 30.32 13.49
CA GLU A 96 -28.26 31.00 13.40
C GLU A 96 -29.23 30.01 12.77
N CYS A 97 -30.18 29.50 13.57
CA CYS A 97 -31.25 28.65 13.10
C CYS A 97 -32.53 29.50 12.94
N LYS A 98 -32.96 29.65 11.69
CA LYS A 98 -34.16 30.43 11.37
C LYS A 98 -35.41 29.61 11.66
N TYR A 99 -36.41 30.29 12.25
CA TYR A 99 -37.71 29.67 12.52
C TYR A 99 -38.47 29.46 11.21
N ASP A 100 -38.98 28.24 11.04
CA ASP A 100 -39.92 27.89 9.97
C ASP A 100 -41.08 27.09 10.57
N GLU A 101 -42.30 27.68 10.50
CA GLU A 101 -43.51 27.05 11.01
C GLU A 101 -43.80 25.68 10.41
N LYS A 102 -43.38 25.44 9.17
CA LYS A 102 -43.52 24.13 8.53
C LYS A 102 -42.53 23.11 9.11
N ALA A 103 -41.26 23.49 9.32
CA ALA A 103 -40.24 22.66 9.88
C ALA A 103 -40.55 22.23 11.34
N GLU A 104 -41.25 23.08 12.09
CA GLU A 104 -41.68 22.74 13.47
C GLU A 104 -42.59 21.52 13.53
N THR A 105 -43.44 21.33 12.51
CA THR A 105 -44.45 20.26 12.45
C THR A 105 -44.03 19.05 11.63
N MET A 106 -42.97 19.12 10.85
CA MET A 106 -42.44 18.04 10.03
C MET A 106 -41.41 17.18 10.81
N PRO A 107 -41.17 15.93 10.38
CA PRO A 107 -40.03 15.18 10.87
C PRO A 107 -38.73 15.92 10.64
N ILE A 108 -37.86 15.94 11.65
CA ILE A 108 -36.53 16.57 11.54
C ILE A 108 -35.68 15.78 10.55
N GLU A 109 -35.05 16.44 9.62
CA GLU A 109 -34.08 15.82 8.73
C GLU A 109 -32.80 15.48 9.51
N LEU A 110 -32.41 14.21 9.51
CA LEU A 110 -31.29 13.72 10.30
C LEU A 110 -30.05 13.53 9.42
N THR A 111 -28.93 14.01 9.92
CA THR A 111 -27.59 13.86 9.31
C THR A 111 -26.65 13.16 10.27
N THR A 112 -25.51 12.72 9.76
CA THR A 112 -24.42 12.14 10.57
C THR A 112 -23.09 12.68 10.11
N HIS A 113 -22.17 12.89 11.07
CA HIS A 113 -20.77 13.14 10.78
C HIS A 113 -19.87 12.51 11.84
N LYS A 114 -18.56 12.43 11.58
CA LYS A 114 -17.62 11.83 12.53
C LYS A 114 -17.37 12.73 13.73
N GLY A 115 -17.14 12.13 14.88
CA GLY A 115 -16.73 12.80 16.10
C GLY A 115 -17.84 12.98 17.10
N GLN A 116 -17.71 14.00 17.90
CA GLN A 116 -18.65 14.35 18.96
C GLN A 116 -19.01 15.83 18.83
N GLU A 117 -20.19 16.18 19.28
CA GLU A 117 -20.70 17.54 19.21
C GLU A 117 -21.29 17.97 20.55
N CYS A 118 -21.06 19.25 20.86
CA CYS A 118 -21.65 19.92 22.00
C CYS A 118 -22.39 21.18 21.54
N ASP A 119 -23.71 21.20 21.67
CA ASP A 119 -24.51 22.36 21.36
C ASP A 119 -24.92 23.09 22.62
N ILE A 120 -24.83 24.43 22.61
CA ILE A 120 -25.17 25.29 23.74
C ILE A 120 -26.11 26.38 23.24
N VAL A 121 -27.35 26.35 23.67
CA VAL A 121 -28.36 27.35 23.24
C VAL A 121 -28.12 28.71 23.92
N ILE A 122 -28.01 29.76 23.11
CA ILE A 122 -27.77 31.12 23.58
C ILE A 122 -29.07 31.90 23.66
N LYS A 123 -29.97 31.70 22.68
CA LYS A 123 -31.23 32.41 22.58
C LYS A 123 -32.25 31.58 21.82
N GLY A 124 -33.50 31.61 22.27
CA GLY A 124 -34.58 30.86 21.62
C GLY A 124 -34.75 29.45 22.20
N THR A 125 -35.48 28.64 21.45
CA THR A 125 -35.69 27.20 21.80
C THR A 125 -35.31 26.36 20.60
N LEU A 126 -34.54 25.32 20.85
CA LEU A 126 -34.04 24.36 19.87
C LEU A 126 -34.68 23.00 20.15
N LYS A 127 -35.37 22.42 19.17
CA LYS A 127 -35.79 21.01 19.21
C LYS A 127 -34.71 20.17 18.56
N VAL A 128 -34.10 19.26 19.30
CA VAL A 128 -33.00 18.38 18.85
C VAL A 128 -33.50 16.96 18.83
N GLN A 129 -33.22 16.24 17.77
CA GLN A 129 -33.43 14.80 17.68
C GLN A 129 -32.07 14.09 17.54
N ILE A 130 -31.81 13.09 18.37
CA ILE A 130 -30.60 12.26 18.37
C ILE A 130 -31.03 10.80 18.37
N GLY A 131 -30.89 10.11 17.24
CA GLY A 131 -31.52 8.81 17.05
C GLY A 131 -33.04 8.89 17.22
N ASP A 132 -33.56 8.14 18.18
CA ASP A 132 -35.00 8.11 18.51
C ASP A 132 -35.39 9.09 19.64
N HIS A 133 -34.42 9.80 20.23
CA HIS A 133 -34.66 10.73 21.35
C HIS A 133 -34.86 12.15 20.83
N ILE A 134 -35.87 12.81 21.35
CA ILE A 134 -36.18 14.21 21.04
C ILE A 134 -36.20 15.02 22.34
N GLU A 135 -35.45 16.14 22.34
CA GLU A 135 -35.36 17.06 23.47
C GLU A 135 -35.66 18.51 23.03
N LEU A 136 -36.18 19.30 23.97
CA LEU A 136 -36.36 20.73 23.80
C LEU A 136 -35.34 21.47 24.68
N LEU A 137 -34.43 22.21 24.05
CA LEU A 137 -33.39 22.96 24.73
C LEU A 137 -33.74 24.45 24.71
N HIS A 138 -33.64 25.08 25.86
CA HIS A 138 -33.87 26.52 26.06
C HIS A 138 -32.53 27.26 26.25
N ALA A 139 -32.56 28.58 26.17
CA ALA A 139 -31.36 29.37 26.41
C ALA A 139 -30.67 29.03 27.73
N GLY A 140 -29.39 28.63 27.69
CA GLY A 140 -28.59 28.14 28.79
C GLY A 140 -28.47 26.63 28.85
N ASP A 141 -29.33 25.86 28.15
CA ASP A 141 -29.22 24.39 28.07
C ASP A 141 -28.14 23.96 27.07
N SER A 142 -27.65 22.79 27.28
CA SER A 142 -26.68 22.16 26.38
C SER A 142 -26.97 20.68 26.18
N VAL A 143 -26.55 20.16 25.03
CA VAL A 143 -26.57 18.74 24.71
C VAL A 143 -25.18 18.31 24.21
N TYR A 144 -24.76 17.09 24.57
CA TYR A 144 -23.51 16.51 24.12
C TYR A 144 -23.79 15.08 23.62
N TYR A 145 -23.34 14.80 22.38
CA TYR A 145 -23.65 13.52 21.73
C TYR A 145 -22.52 13.05 20.78
N ASN A 146 -22.58 11.77 20.45
CA ASN A 146 -21.77 11.19 19.39
C ASN A 146 -22.41 11.50 18.04
N SER A 147 -21.76 12.29 17.20
CA SER A 147 -22.30 12.79 15.93
C SER A 147 -22.43 11.70 14.85
N GLU A 148 -21.91 10.49 15.09
CA GLU A 148 -22.20 9.31 14.24
C GLU A 148 -23.61 8.77 14.47
N THR A 149 -24.31 9.16 15.58
CA THR A 149 -25.72 8.92 15.78
C THR A 149 -26.50 9.90 14.88
N PRO A 150 -27.50 9.43 14.10
CA PRO A 150 -28.33 10.32 13.30
C PRO A 150 -28.93 11.43 14.15
N HIS A 151 -28.67 12.66 13.79
CA HIS A 151 -29.11 13.84 14.55
C HIS A 151 -29.54 14.97 13.63
N GLY A 152 -30.38 15.84 14.17
CA GLY A 152 -30.86 17.03 13.48
C GLY A 152 -31.60 17.92 14.46
N MET A 153 -31.84 19.18 14.07
CA MET A 153 -32.44 20.18 14.95
C MET A 153 -33.23 21.24 14.18
N VAL A 154 -34.22 21.84 14.83
CA VAL A 154 -35.01 22.91 14.30
C VAL A 154 -35.35 23.93 15.40
N ALA A 155 -35.49 25.20 15.04
CA ALA A 155 -35.94 26.25 15.95
C ALA A 155 -37.46 26.16 16.19
N ILE A 156 -37.88 26.39 17.43
CA ILE A 156 -39.29 26.32 17.87
C ILE A 156 -39.78 27.67 18.37
N GLY A 157 -40.92 28.13 17.86
CA GLY A 157 -41.59 29.34 18.32
C GLY A 157 -40.85 30.65 18.02
N GLY A 158 -39.76 30.61 17.25
CA GLY A 158 -38.95 31.77 16.85
C GLY A 158 -37.51 31.38 16.55
N ASP A 159 -36.71 32.32 16.01
CA ASP A 159 -35.30 32.09 15.69
C ASP A 159 -34.51 31.66 16.91
N CYS A 160 -33.61 30.66 16.72
CA CYS A 160 -32.71 30.13 17.75
C CYS A 160 -31.25 30.44 17.38
N LEU A 161 -30.44 30.80 18.40
CA LEU A 161 -29.01 31.00 18.32
C LEU A 161 -28.31 30.05 19.28
N PHE A 162 -27.31 29.34 18.79
CA PHE A 162 -26.53 28.39 19.60
C PHE A 162 -25.09 28.33 19.16
N TYR A 163 -24.22 27.80 20.04
CA TYR A 163 -22.89 27.37 19.67
C TYR A 163 -22.90 25.88 19.45
N ALA A 164 -22.34 25.44 18.31
CA ALA A 164 -22.00 24.04 18.04
C ALA A 164 -20.48 23.88 18.10
N ILE A 165 -20.01 23.00 18.97
CA ILE A 165 -18.58 22.69 19.12
C ILE A 165 -18.38 21.25 18.63
N VAL A 166 -17.96 21.12 17.38
CA VAL A 166 -17.69 19.83 16.75
C VAL A 166 -16.26 19.39 17.04
N LEU A 167 -16.12 18.23 17.66
CA LEU A 167 -14.85 17.58 18.01
C LEU A 167 -14.58 16.45 17.02
N THR A 168 -13.47 16.50 16.33
CA THR A 168 -13.05 15.43 15.43
C THR A 168 -11.93 14.61 16.06
N PRO A 169 -11.96 13.26 16.00
CA PRO A 169 -11.05 12.40 16.74
C PRO A 169 -9.55 12.63 16.50
N ASN A 170 -9.18 13.29 15.39
CA ASN A 170 -7.78 13.46 14.97
C ASN A 170 -7.29 14.91 14.96
N GLY A 171 -7.98 15.85 15.61
CA GLY A 171 -7.55 17.24 15.65
C GLY A 171 -7.57 17.98 14.31
N GLU A 172 -8.21 17.43 13.31
CA GLU A 172 -8.35 18.01 11.98
C GLU A 172 -9.69 18.75 11.91
N GLY A 173 -9.62 20.03 12.20
CA GLY A 173 -10.74 20.92 11.92
C GLY A 173 -11.09 20.83 10.43
N ALA A 174 -12.39 20.70 10.13
CA ALA A 174 -12.95 20.52 8.80
C ALA A 174 -12.29 21.43 7.74
N THR A 175 -11.26 20.93 7.12
CA THR A 175 -10.84 21.33 5.79
C THR A 175 -11.07 20.12 4.91
N GLU A 176 -11.70 20.32 3.77
CA GLU A 176 -12.17 19.32 2.80
C GLU A 176 -11.08 18.33 2.29
N ASP A 177 -9.87 18.34 2.85
CA ASP A 177 -8.70 17.68 2.26
C ASP A 177 -8.18 16.45 3.01
N ILE A 178 -8.78 16.01 4.13
CA ILE A 178 -8.34 14.80 4.83
C ILE A 178 -9.56 14.01 5.32
N ILE A 179 -10.21 13.36 4.40
CA ILE A 179 -11.10 12.25 4.73
C ILE A 179 -10.18 11.06 4.99
N GLY A 180 -9.83 10.83 6.25
CA GLY A 180 -9.39 9.51 6.65
C GLY A 180 -10.51 8.54 6.34
N VAL A 181 -10.34 7.75 5.28
CA VAL A 181 -11.26 6.63 5.04
C VAL A 181 -11.14 5.75 6.26
N ALA A 182 -12.22 5.66 7.03
CA ALA A 182 -12.31 4.62 8.05
C ALA A 182 -11.97 3.32 7.34
N ALA A 183 -11.02 2.58 7.90
CA ALA A 183 -10.77 1.23 7.44
C ALA A 183 -12.13 0.57 7.25
N PRO A 184 -12.42 0.00 6.08
CA PRO A 184 -13.74 -0.53 5.81
C PRO A 184 -14.13 -1.38 7.01
N LYS A 185 -15.30 -1.14 7.61
CA LYS A 185 -15.88 -2.04 8.60
C LYS A 185 -16.17 -3.33 7.84
N ILE A 186 -15.12 -4.11 7.59
CA ILE A 186 -15.27 -5.49 7.17
C ILE A 186 -15.86 -6.11 8.41
N LYS A 187 -17.19 -6.26 8.42
CA LYS A 187 -17.87 -7.12 9.37
C LYS A 187 -17.02 -8.38 9.42
N ALA A 188 -16.70 -8.86 10.61
CA ALA A 188 -15.95 -10.09 10.84
C ALA A 188 -16.72 -11.28 10.24
N ALA A 189 -16.87 -11.30 8.93
CA ALA A 189 -17.54 -12.31 8.13
C ALA A 189 -16.60 -13.49 7.83
N TYR A 190 -15.55 -13.67 8.66
CA TYR A 190 -14.64 -14.80 8.56
C TYR A 190 -15.11 -16.03 9.33
N ARG A 191 -16.38 -16.11 9.70
CA ARG A 191 -16.93 -17.37 10.16
C ARG A 191 -17.68 -18.01 9.00
N HIS A 192 -17.10 -19.07 8.43
CA HIS A 192 -17.90 -20.01 7.68
C HIS A 192 -19.07 -20.47 8.53
N ALA A 193 -20.24 -20.51 7.94
CA ALA A 193 -21.39 -21.21 8.52
C ALA A 193 -21.14 -22.74 8.62
N ASP A 194 -19.94 -23.20 8.21
CA ASP A 194 -19.52 -24.58 8.23
C ASP A 194 -18.92 -24.95 9.59
N SER A 195 -19.57 -25.89 10.30
CA SER A 195 -19.16 -26.39 11.61
C SER A 195 -17.81 -27.14 11.61
N ARG A 196 -17.17 -27.34 10.46
CA ARG A 196 -15.93 -28.12 10.32
C ARG A 196 -14.66 -27.33 10.64
N GLY A 197 -14.73 -26.01 10.80
CA GLY A 197 -13.58 -25.14 11.02
C GLY A 197 -12.65 -25.01 9.79
N TYR A 198 -11.59 -24.20 9.93
CA TYR A 198 -10.58 -24.01 8.89
C TYR A 198 -9.41 -24.99 9.04
N ALA A 199 -8.80 -25.40 7.94
CA ALA A 199 -7.63 -26.29 7.96
C ALA A 199 -6.45 -25.71 8.79
N TYR A 200 -6.28 -24.37 8.75
CA TYR A 200 -5.20 -23.69 9.48
C TYR A 200 -5.36 -23.70 11.01
N GLU A 201 -6.55 -23.90 11.56
CA GLU A 201 -6.78 -23.84 13.01
C GLU A 201 -5.99 -24.91 13.80
N LYS A 202 -5.49 -25.93 13.11
CA LYS A 202 -4.55 -26.91 13.69
C LYS A 202 -3.16 -26.31 13.98
N PHE A 203 -2.82 -25.20 13.30
CA PHE A 203 -1.48 -24.62 13.29
C PHE A 203 -1.45 -23.16 13.73
N ILE A 204 -2.57 -22.46 13.70
CA ILE A 204 -2.67 -21.03 13.98
C ILE A 204 -3.81 -20.79 14.98
N ASP A 205 -3.51 -19.99 15.99
CA ASP A 205 -4.44 -19.45 16.95
C ASP A 205 -4.30 -17.93 16.97
N ASP A 206 -5.39 -17.21 16.80
CA ASP A 206 -5.38 -15.75 16.73
C ASP A 206 -6.58 -15.14 17.44
N GLU A 207 -6.42 -13.93 17.94
CA GLU A 207 -7.48 -13.14 18.55
C GLU A 207 -7.48 -11.74 17.97
N VAL A 208 -8.65 -11.19 17.78
CA VAL A 208 -8.86 -9.82 17.31
C VAL A 208 -9.56 -9.00 18.38
N ASP A 209 -9.38 -7.67 18.31
CA ASP A 209 -10.17 -6.73 19.11
C ASP A 209 -11.56 -6.48 18.49
N GLU A 210 -12.31 -5.57 19.07
CA GLU A 210 -13.65 -5.18 18.61
C GLU A 210 -13.67 -4.56 17.20
N ASN A 211 -12.54 -4.00 16.73
CA ASN A 211 -12.37 -3.42 15.41
C ASN A 211 -11.89 -4.44 14.37
N GLY A 212 -11.63 -5.69 14.79
CA GLY A 212 -11.05 -6.73 13.93
C GLY A 212 -9.52 -6.64 13.81
N THR A 213 -8.85 -5.80 14.60
CA THR A 213 -7.39 -5.71 14.64
C THR A 213 -6.80 -6.93 15.33
N PRO A 214 -5.80 -7.60 14.76
CA PRO A 214 -5.17 -8.73 15.41
C PRO A 214 -4.42 -8.30 16.67
N LYS A 215 -4.80 -8.88 17.83
CA LYS A 215 -4.12 -8.70 19.12
C LYS A 215 -2.89 -9.57 19.21
N TYR A 216 -3.03 -10.83 18.81
CA TYR A 216 -1.94 -11.78 18.70
C TYR A 216 -2.21 -12.80 17.61
N ILE A 217 -1.13 -13.39 17.11
CA ILE A 217 -1.14 -14.58 16.26
C ILE A 217 -0.12 -15.54 16.86
N ARG A 218 -0.56 -16.74 17.20
CA ARG A 218 0.30 -17.76 17.80
C ARG A 218 0.33 -18.99 16.91
N PHE A 219 1.53 -19.48 16.65
CA PHE A 219 1.73 -20.70 15.89
C PHE A 219 1.84 -21.90 16.84
N LYS A 220 1.30 -23.03 16.41
CA LYS A 220 1.33 -24.31 17.13
C LYS A 220 1.59 -25.45 16.14
N ASN A 221 2.32 -26.47 16.58
CA ASN A 221 2.67 -27.62 15.74
C ASN A 221 3.44 -27.27 14.44
N GLU A 222 4.04 -26.11 14.35
CA GLU A 222 4.70 -25.58 13.13
C GLU A 222 5.88 -26.46 12.67
N GLU A 223 6.50 -27.24 13.59
CA GLU A 223 7.58 -28.17 13.24
C GLU A 223 7.08 -29.39 12.42
N LYS A 224 5.78 -29.64 12.41
CA LYS A 224 5.16 -30.72 11.63
C LYS A 224 4.43 -30.20 10.40
N PHE A 225 4.44 -28.89 10.19
CA PHE A 225 3.65 -28.25 9.13
C PHE A 225 4.28 -28.48 7.76
N ASN A 226 3.43 -28.89 6.80
CA ASN A 226 3.69 -28.89 5.37
C ASN A 226 2.49 -28.34 4.62
N PHE A 227 2.66 -27.25 3.92
CA PHE A 227 1.58 -26.52 3.27
C PHE A 227 0.77 -27.38 2.28
N ALA A 228 1.44 -28.23 1.48
CA ALA A 228 0.76 -29.04 0.49
C ALA A 228 -0.16 -30.10 1.12
N PHE A 229 0.29 -30.74 2.19
CA PHE A 229 -0.50 -31.78 2.89
C PHE A 229 -1.51 -31.17 3.87
N ASP A 230 -1.08 -30.23 4.71
CA ASP A 230 -1.86 -29.77 5.85
C ASP A 230 -2.91 -28.71 5.50
N ILE A 231 -2.72 -28.00 4.38
CA ILE A 231 -3.68 -27.02 3.86
C ILE A 231 -4.35 -27.54 2.58
N VAL A 232 -3.58 -27.75 1.51
CA VAL A 232 -4.19 -28.04 0.20
C VAL A 232 -4.89 -29.41 0.17
N ASP A 233 -4.20 -30.47 0.61
CA ASP A 233 -4.77 -31.82 0.62
C ASP A 233 -5.89 -31.93 1.69
N GLU A 234 -5.77 -31.23 2.82
CA GLU A 234 -6.81 -31.22 3.85
C GLU A 234 -8.09 -30.53 3.38
N ILE A 235 -7.97 -29.38 2.71
CA ILE A 235 -9.13 -28.72 2.10
C ILE A 235 -9.71 -29.58 0.99
N ALA A 236 -8.87 -30.17 0.13
CA ALA A 236 -9.32 -31.09 -0.91
C ALA A 236 -10.10 -32.31 -0.36
N ARG A 237 -9.71 -32.81 0.82
CA ARG A 237 -10.38 -33.90 1.53
C ARG A 237 -11.71 -33.48 2.14
N THR A 238 -11.76 -32.27 2.75
CA THR A 238 -12.93 -31.80 3.52
C THR A 238 -13.94 -31.02 2.68
N ARG A 239 -13.45 -30.30 1.65
CA ARG A 239 -14.22 -29.41 0.75
C ARG A 239 -13.69 -29.51 -0.68
N PRO A 240 -13.80 -30.69 -1.34
CA PRO A 240 -13.17 -30.98 -2.64
C PRO A 240 -13.52 -29.98 -3.75
N ASP A 241 -14.74 -29.48 -3.73
CA ASP A 241 -15.26 -28.58 -4.76
C ASP A 241 -14.99 -27.10 -4.46
N LYS A 242 -14.32 -26.78 -3.32
CA LYS A 242 -13.97 -25.40 -3.01
C LYS A 242 -12.98 -24.87 -4.04
N ARG A 243 -13.31 -23.71 -4.59
CA ARG A 243 -12.49 -23.02 -5.60
C ARG A 243 -11.14 -22.62 -5.02
N ALA A 244 -10.06 -23.00 -5.67
CA ALA A 244 -8.69 -22.62 -5.32
C ALA A 244 -8.15 -21.53 -6.24
N MET A 245 -8.41 -21.62 -7.54
CA MET A 245 -7.87 -20.69 -8.53
C MET A 245 -8.80 -20.48 -9.72
N VAL A 246 -8.81 -19.27 -10.25
CA VAL A 246 -9.33 -18.91 -11.57
C VAL A 246 -8.15 -18.46 -12.43
N TYR A 247 -7.94 -19.12 -13.56
CA TYR A 247 -6.87 -18.81 -14.51
C TYR A 247 -7.45 -18.22 -15.80
N LEU A 248 -6.76 -17.22 -16.33
CA LEU A 248 -7.05 -16.60 -17.62
C LEU A 248 -5.77 -16.54 -18.46
N SER A 249 -5.79 -17.04 -19.68
CA SER A 249 -4.66 -16.99 -20.61
C SER A 249 -4.34 -15.57 -21.09
N ASN A 250 -3.13 -15.36 -21.63
CA ASN A 250 -2.68 -14.07 -22.15
C ASN A 250 -3.62 -13.46 -23.21
N ASP A 251 -4.13 -14.29 -24.12
CA ASP A 251 -5.07 -13.89 -25.17
C ASP A 251 -6.53 -13.79 -24.69
N MET A 252 -6.78 -14.09 -23.42
CA MET A 252 -8.10 -14.12 -22.78
C MET A 252 -9.09 -15.12 -23.39
N GLN A 253 -8.62 -16.11 -24.16
CA GLN A 253 -9.48 -17.11 -24.80
C GLN A 253 -9.66 -18.35 -23.93
N GLU A 254 -8.68 -18.69 -23.10
CA GLU A 254 -8.74 -19.84 -22.22
C GLU A 254 -8.99 -19.41 -20.79
N GLU A 255 -10.11 -19.89 -20.22
CA GLU A 255 -10.44 -19.76 -18.80
C GLU A 255 -10.41 -21.14 -18.15
N ARG A 256 -9.79 -21.26 -16.98
CA ARG A 256 -9.80 -22.50 -16.19
C ARG A 256 -10.19 -22.19 -14.75
N PHE A 257 -10.97 -23.09 -14.18
CA PHE A 257 -11.39 -23.04 -12.80
C PHE A 257 -10.84 -24.27 -12.10
N PHE A 258 -10.02 -24.07 -11.09
CA PHE A 258 -9.44 -25.16 -10.34
C PHE A 258 -10.00 -25.19 -8.91
N THR A 259 -10.37 -26.38 -8.47
CA THR A 259 -10.74 -26.66 -7.09
C THR A 259 -9.50 -27.08 -6.28
N PHE A 260 -9.63 -27.12 -4.95
CA PHE A 260 -8.57 -27.72 -4.11
C PHE A 260 -8.36 -29.21 -4.41
N SER A 261 -9.43 -29.94 -4.82
CA SER A 261 -9.29 -31.32 -5.30
C SER A 261 -8.39 -31.41 -6.54
N ASP A 262 -8.51 -30.49 -7.48
CA ASP A 262 -7.64 -30.45 -8.66
C ASP A 262 -6.20 -30.15 -8.28
N MET A 263 -5.98 -29.16 -7.39
CA MET A 263 -4.63 -28.81 -6.90
C MET A 263 -3.98 -29.99 -6.19
N SER A 264 -4.71 -30.74 -5.37
CA SER A 264 -4.22 -31.92 -4.68
C SER A 264 -3.83 -33.04 -5.65
N LYS A 265 -4.68 -33.33 -6.66
CA LYS A 265 -4.44 -34.35 -7.68
C LYS A 265 -3.25 -34.02 -8.55
N GLU A 266 -3.19 -32.81 -9.11
CA GLU A 266 -2.13 -32.41 -10.02
C GLU A 266 -0.79 -32.26 -9.32
N SER A 267 -0.77 -31.74 -8.09
CA SER A 267 0.45 -31.72 -7.26
C SER A 267 0.97 -33.13 -6.92
N SER A 268 0.07 -34.07 -6.72
CA SER A 268 0.45 -35.47 -6.47
C SER A 268 1.04 -36.13 -7.72
N ARG A 269 0.50 -35.84 -8.92
CA ARG A 269 1.10 -36.25 -10.19
C ARG A 269 2.50 -35.69 -10.35
N CYS A 270 2.68 -34.38 -10.09
CA CYS A 270 3.97 -33.71 -10.13
C CYS A 270 4.97 -34.33 -9.13
N ALA A 271 4.55 -34.59 -7.88
CA ALA A 271 5.39 -35.23 -6.88
C ALA A 271 5.91 -36.59 -7.33
N ASN A 272 5.03 -37.45 -7.87
CA ASN A 272 5.40 -38.77 -8.40
C ASN A 272 6.33 -38.64 -9.61
N TYR A 273 6.03 -37.71 -10.52
CA TYR A 273 6.82 -37.42 -11.72
C TYR A 273 8.23 -36.95 -11.35
N PHE A 274 8.37 -35.94 -10.52
CA PHE A 274 9.68 -35.43 -10.11
C PHE A 274 10.52 -36.46 -9.40
N LYS A 275 9.88 -37.25 -8.57
CA LYS A 275 10.58 -38.39 -7.90
C LYS A 275 11.10 -39.42 -8.88
N SER A 276 10.36 -39.74 -9.95
CA SER A 276 10.81 -40.67 -11.00
C SER A 276 12.00 -40.12 -11.78
N LEU A 277 12.19 -38.81 -11.86
CA LEU A 277 13.37 -38.18 -12.44
C LEU A 277 14.58 -38.15 -11.50
N GLY A 278 14.45 -38.71 -10.28
CA GLY A 278 15.52 -38.74 -9.28
C GLY A 278 15.67 -37.44 -8.50
N ILE A 279 14.66 -36.55 -8.53
CA ILE A 279 14.61 -35.35 -7.65
C ILE A 279 14.25 -35.81 -6.23
N LYS A 280 15.01 -35.34 -5.24
CA LYS A 280 14.94 -35.78 -3.84
C LYS A 280 14.79 -34.57 -2.91
N LYS A 281 14.49 -34.86 -1.64
CA LYS A 281 14.51 -33.86 -0.54
C LYS A 281 15.86 -33.13 -0.52
N GLY A 282 15.80 -31.78 -0.50
CA GLY A 282 16.97 -30.92 -0.52
C GLY A 282 17.53 -30.58 -1.92
N ASP A 283 17.08 -31.23 -2.99
CA ASP A 283 17.44 -30.83 -4.35
C ASP A 283 16.82 -29.50 -4.71
N ARG A 284 17.53 -28.66 -5.45
CA ARG A 284 17.08 -27.34 -5.88
C ARG A 284 16.52 -27.42 -7.30
N VAL A 285 15.30 -26.97 -7.48
CA VAL A 285 14.60 -26.97 -8.77
C VAL A 285 14.21 -25.52 -9.12
N MET A 286 14.73 -25.04 -10.24
CA MET A 286 14.41 -23.68 -10.70
C MET A 286 13.13 -23.68 -11.53
N LEU A 287 12.23 -22.71 -11.24
CA LEU A 287 10.95 -22.52 -11.91
C LEU A 287 10.93 -21.20 -12.67
N VAL A 288 10.95 -21.26 -14.01
CA VAL A 288 10.92 -20.10 -14.92
C VAL A 288 9.60 -20.14 -15.67
N LEU A 289 8.48 -19.98 -14.96
CA LEU A 289 7.15 -20.37 -15.42
C LEU A 289 6.16 -19.20 -15.61
N ARG A 290 6.63 -17.97 -15.51
CA ARG A 290 5.71 -16.83 -15.62
C ARG A 290 4.49 -17.06 -14.70
N ARG A 291 3.26 -16.79 -15.18
CA ARG A 291 2.02 -17.01 -14.44
C ARG A 291 1.21 -18.20 -14.94
N HIS A 292 1.85 -19.19 -15.59
CA HIS A 292 1.20 -20.43 -16.00
C HIS A 292 0.68 -21.21 -14.80
N TYR A 293 -0.52 -21.77 -14.88
CA TYR A 293 -1.13 -22.52 -13.75
C TYR A 293 -0.31 -23.74 -13.32
N GLN A 294 0.49 -24.31 -14.20
CA GLN A 294 1.43 -25.40 -13.89
C GLN A 294 2.47 -25.02 -12.82
N PHE A 295 2.73 -23.72 -12.62
CA PHE A 295 3.58 -23.23 -11.53
C PHE A 295 3.09 -23.74 -10.17
N TRP A 296 1.77 -23.66 -9.91
CA TRP A 296 1.17 -24.13 -8.66
C TRP A 296 1.25 -25.63 -8.50
N PHE A 297 1.04 -26.40 -9.55
CA PHE A 297 1.21 -27.85 -9.53
C PHE A 297 2.66 -28.26 -9.20
N ALA A 298 3.61 -27.62 -9.87
CA ALA A 298 5.05 -27.86 -9.63
C ALA A 298 5.46 -27.46 -8.21
N MET A 299 5.07 -26.27 -7.74
CA MET A 299 5.36 -25.80 -6.38
C MET A 299 4.88 -26.79 -5.31
N LEU A 300 3.62 -27.19 -5.38
CA LEU A 300 3.04 -28.15 -4.43
C LEU A 300 3.66 -29.54 -4.56
N GLY A 301 3.98 -30.00 -5.79
CA GLY A 301 4.65 -31.26 -6.01
C GLY A 301 6.05 -31.30 -5.39
N LEU A 302 6.83 -30.21 -5.54
CA LEU A 302 8.13 -30.05 -4.90
C LEU A 302 8.00 -29.99 -3.37
N ASN A 303 6.97 -29.31 -2.85
CA ASN A 303 6.69 -29.29 -1.41
C ASN A 303 6.43 -30.70 -0.85
N LYS A 304 5.69 -31.56 -1.58
CA LYS A 304 5.39 -32.91 -1.14
C LYS A 304 6.64 -33.78 -1.03
N ILE A 305 7.62 -33.61 -1.92
CA ILE A 305 8.85 -34.42 -1.95
C ILE A 305 10.04 -33.79 -1.20
N GLY A 306 9.92 -32.52 -0.77
CA GLY A 306 10.96 -31.78 -0.05
C GLY A 306 12.07 -31.21 -0.92
N ALA A 307 11.84 -31.06 -2.22
CA ALA A 307 12.74 -30.33 -3.08
C ALA A 307 12.53 -28.82 -2.89
N ILE A 308 13.64 -28.08 -2.94
CA ILE A 308 13.63 -26.62 -2.74
C ILE A 308 13.26 -25.95 -4.06
N ALA A 309 12.10 -25.31 -4.10
CA ALA A 309 11.68 -24.53 -5.26
C ALA A 309 12.44 -23.21 -5.33
N ILE A 310 12.93 -22.84 -6.52
CA ILE A 310 13.60 -21.56 -6.77
C ILE A 310 12.88 -20.85 -7.92
N PRO A 311 11.84 -20.08 -7.64
CA PRO A 311 11.20 -19.24 -8.64
C PRO A 311 12.20 -18.24 -9.24
N ALA A 312 12.13 -18.04 -10.55
CA ALA A 312 13.01 -17.13 -11.27
C ALA A 312 12.24 -16.39 -12.39
N PRO A 313 12.54 -15.10 -12.62
CA PRO A 313 11.90 -14.34 -13.68
C PRO A 313 12.33 -14.83 -15.07
N ASN A 314 11.44 -14.67 -16.04
CA ASN A 314 11.66 -15.12 -17.41
C ASN A 314 12.48 -14.15 -18.28
N GLN A 315 12.98 -13.05 -17.72
CA GLN A 315 13.82 -12.06 -18.43
C GLN A 315 15.32 -12.26 -18.15
N LEU A 316 15.70 -13.36 -17.52
CA LEU A 316 17.12 -13.66 -17.25
C LEU A 316 17.85 -14.01 -18.55
N LEU A 317 19.11 -13.54 -18.64
CA LEU A 317 20.03 -13.87 -19.73
C LEU A 317 20.90 -15.08 -19.37
N GLN A 318 21.58 -15.63 -20.36
CA GLN A 318 22.49 -16.78 -20.22
C GLN A 318 23.46 -16.64 -19.04
N LYS A 319 24.12 -15.49 -18.88
CA LYS A 319 25.04 -15.23 -17.77
C LYS A 319 24.37 -15.30 -16.39
N ASP A 320 23.09 -14.89 -16.33
CA ASP A 320 22.32 -14.88 -15.10
C ASP A 320 21.89 -16.29 -14.71
N PHE A 321 21.53 -17.12 -15.71
CA PHE A 321 21.25 -18.53 -15.50
C PHE A 321 22.51 -19.30 -15.09
N ASP A 322 23.63 -19.08 -15.78
CA ASP A 322 24.90 -19.75 -15.47
C ASP A 322 25.33 -19.52 -14.02
N TYR A 323 25.28 -18.25 -13.57
CA TYR A 323 25.57 -17.91 -12.18
C TYR A 323 24.66 -18.63 -11.20
N ARG A 324 23.33 -18.60 -11.43
CA ARG A 324 22.35 -19.21 -10.52
C ARG A 324 22.44 -20.72 -10.50
N PHE A 325 22.67 -21.35 -11.64
CA PHE A 325 22.84 -22.80 -11.71
C PHE A 325 24.05 -23.27 -10.91
N LYS A 326 25.17 -22.56 -11.03
CA LYS A 326 26.40 -22.84 -10.27
C LYS A 326 26.24 -22.58 -8.78
N SER A 327 25.82 -21.37 -8.43
CA SER A 327 25.79 -20.91 -7.03
C SER A 327 24.80 -21.71 -6.17
N ALA A 328 23.65 -22.10 -6.75
CA ALA A 328 22.64 -22.89 -6.06
C ALA A 328 22.78 -24.40 -6.31
N GLY A 329 23.60 -24.86 -7.24
CA GLY A 329 23.72 -26.27 -7.61
C GLY A 329 22.37 -26.84 -8.07
N ILE A 330 21.77 -26.19 -9.08
CA ILE A 330 20.44 -26.53 -9.59
C ILE A 330 20.41 -27.94 -10.18
N LYS A 331 19.49 -28.76 -9.70
CA LYS A 331 19.31 -30.16 -10.16
C LYS A 331 18.41 -30.27 -11.39
N ALA A 332 17.40 -29.44 -11.46
CA ALA A 332 16.44 -29.41 -12.55
C ALA A 332 15.94 -27.99 -12.82
N VAL A 333 15.53 -27.74 -14.06
CA VAL A 333 14.85 -26.50 -14.45
C VAL A 333 13.53 -26.81 -15.13
N ILE A 334 12.46 -26.10 -14.73
CA ILE A 334 11.14 -26.16 -15.34
C ILE A 334 10.89 -24.79 -15.95
N CYS A 335 10.75 -24.74 -17.28
CA CYS A 335 10.68 -23.49 -18.04
C CYS A 335 9.47 -23.42 -18.96
N THR A 336 8.95 -22.23 -19.16
CA THR A 336 7.92 -21.94 -20.17
C THR A 336 8.48 -22.11 -21.59
N ALA A 337 7.63 -22.58 -22.52
CA ALA A 337 7.94 -22.63 -23.94
C ALA A 337 7.87 -21.24 -24.61
N THR A 338 7.27 -20.25 -23.94
CA THR A 338 7.10 -18.89 -24.48
C THR A 338 8.26 -17.97 -24.12
N GLY A 339 8.71 -17.16 -25.08
CA GLY A 339 9.83 -16.24 -24.92
C GLY A 339 11.20 -16.90 -25.08
N GLU A 340 12.27 -16.21 -24.66
CA GLU A 340 13.66 -16.59 -24.92
C GLU A 340 14.32 -17.39 -23.78
N SER A 341 13.65 -17.56 -22.64
CA SER A 341 14.27 -18.17 -21.45
C SER A 341 14.88 -19.56 -21.71
N ALA A 342 14.20 -20.39 -22.50
CA ALA A 342 14.70 -21.72 -22.83
C ALA A 342 15.97 -21.68 -23.69
N ASN A 343 16.09 -20.69 -24.60
CA ASN A 343 17.31 -20.47 -25.38
C ASN A 343 18.47 -20.05 -24.47
N GLU A 344 18.23 -19.10 -23.59
CA GLU A 344 19.21 -18.60 -22.63
C GLU A 344 19.70 -19.69 -21.64
N ILE A 345 18.79 -20.58 -21.25
CA ILE A 345 19.10 -21.75 -20.42
C ILE A 345 20.00 -22.75 -21.17
N ASP A 346 19.65 -23.09 -22.42
CA ASP A 346 20.44 -24.05 -23.22
C ASP A 346 21.84 -23.52 -23.56
N LEU A 347 22.02 -22.20 -23.63
CA LEU A 347 23.32 -21.57 -23.84
C LEU A 347 24.21 -21.57 -22.59
N SER A 348 23.66 -21.85 -21.40
CA SER A 348 24.42 -21.86 -20.15
C SER A 348 25.32 -23.10 -20.04
N PRO A 349 26.64 -22.93 -19.85
CA PRO A 349 27.55 -24.06 -19.63
C PRO A 349 27.23 -24.91 -18.40
N SER A 350 26.45 -24.37 -17.46
CA SER A 350 26.09 -25.05 -16.21
C SER A 350 24.61 -25.49 -16.21
N CYS A 351 24.01 -25.59 -17.41
CA CYS A 351 22.63 -26.05 -17.56
C CYS A 351 22.43 -27.44 -16.90
N PRO A 352 21.40 -27.63 -16.07
CA PRO A 352 21.13 -28.92 -15.47
C PRO A 352 20.69 -29.99 -16.51
N ASP A 353 20.97 -31.26 -16.25
CA ASP A 353 20.57 -32.35 -17.13
C ASP A 353 19.06 -32.55 -17.22
N ILE A 354 18.33 -32.24 -16.14
CA ILE A 354 16.86 -32.36 -16.10
C ILE A 354 16.24 -31.02 -16.50
N LYS A 355 15.73 -30.99 -17.73
CA LYS A 355 15.02 -29.83 -18.31
C LYS A 355 13.60 -30.23 -18.64
N ILE A 356 12.63 -29.46 -18.12
CA ILE A 356 11.19 -29.73 -18.29
C ILE A 356 10.53 -28.51 -18.90
N MET A 357 9.81 -28.70 -20.00
CA MET A 357 9.11 -27.67 -20.75
C MET A 357 7.63 -27.63 -20.39
N VAL A 358 7.09 -26.46 -20.15
CA VAL A 358 5.66 -26.19 -19.92
C VAL A 358 5.07 -25.46 -21.12
N GLY A 359 3.93 -25.92 -21.59
CA GLY A 359 3.15 -25.26 -22.65
C GLY A 359 3.73 -25.42 -24.06
N GLY A 360 4.58 -26.43 -24.27
CA GLY A 360 5.16 -26.70 -25.59
C GLY A 360 6.14 -27.85 -25.60
N LYS A 361 6.80 -28.07 -26.74
CA LYS A 361 7.83 -29.11 -26.95
C LYS A 361 9.14 -28.48 -27.43
N ARG A 362 10.26 -29.04 -26.97
CA ARG A 362 11.60 -28.62 -27.38
C ARG A 362 12.55 -29.82 -27.31
N ASP A 363 13.39 -29.96 -28.32
CA ASP A 363 14.39 -31.04 -28.37
C ASP A 363 15.32 -30.95 -27.16
N GLY A 364 15.56 -32.08 -26.51
CA GLY A 364 16.36 -32.20 -25.30
C GLY A 364 15.64 -31.74 -24.02
N TRP A 365 14.36 -31.39 -24.09
CA TRP A 365 13.49 -31.06 -22.97
C TRP A 365 12.36 -32.08 -22.83
N ARG A 366 11.98 -32.38 -21.59
CA ARG A 366 10.83 -33.21 -21.26
C ARG A 366 9.54 -32.38 -21.35
N SER A 367 8.42 -33.00 -21.71
CA SER A 367 7.12 -32.32 -21.67
C SER A 367 6.48 -32.46 -20.29
N PHE A 368 6.21 -31.31 -19.64
CA PHE A 368 5.57 -31.29 -18.32
C PHE A 368 4.20 -31.97 -18.36
N GLU A 369 3.36 -31.55 -19.30
CA GLU A 369 1.95 -31.99 -19.41
C GLU A 369 1.87 -33.48 -19.77
N GLU A 370 2.61 -33.90 -20.78
CA GLU A 370 2.54 -35.29 -21.27
C GLU A 370 3.09 -36.28 -20.24
N GLU A 371 4.23 -35.95 -19.65
CA GLU A 371 4.89 -36.87 -18.72
C GLU A 371 4.20 -36.89 -17.35
N SER A 372 3.85 -35.72 -16.77
CA SER A 372 3.21 -35.69 -15.46
C SER A 372 1.84 -36.39 -15.47
N ALA A 373 1.10 -36.31 -16.57
CA ALA A 373 -0.21 -36.96 -16.72
C ALA A 373 -0.16 -38.48 -16.60
N MET A 374 1.00 -39.11 -16.87
CA MET A 374 1.19 -40.57 -16.75
C MET A 374 1.27 -41.06 -15.32
N TYR A 375 1.43 -40.17 -14.35
CA TYR A 375 1.62 -40.53 -12.96
C TYR A 375 0.33 -40.50 -12.15
N ARG A 376 0.33 -41.21 -11.00
CA ARG A 376 -0.82 -41.29 -10.13
C ARG A 376 -1.15 -39.91 -9.53
N SER A 377 -2.42 -39.60 -9.43
CA SER A 377 -2.98 -38.40 -8.81
C SER A 377 -3.10 -38.49 -7.29
N HIS A 378 -2.36 -39.41 -6.68
CA HIS A 378 -2.31 -39.61 -5.23
C HIS A 378 -0.84 -39.75 -4.78
N TYR A 379 -0.50 -39.09 -3.68
CA TYR A 379 0.82 -39.13 -3.07
C TYR A 379 0.68 -39.15 -1.55
N ASP A 380 1.08 -40.25 -0.92
CA ASP A 380 0.96 -40.43 0.52
C ASP A 380 1.99 -39.62 1.29
N ARG A 381 1.56 -38.95 2.34
CA ARG A 381 2.48 -38.35 3.32
C ARG A 381 3.16 -39.45 4.11
N LYS A 382 4.47 -39.56 4.01
CA LYS A 382 5.30 -40.48 4.77
C LYS A 382 5.69 -39.89 6.12
N GLU A 383 6.18 -40.75 7.05
CA GLU A 383 6.63 -40.27 8.37
C GLU A 383 7.83 -39.31 8.28
N ASP A 384 8.71 -39.51 7.29
CA ASP A 384 9.88 -38.67 6.99
C ASP A 384 9.57 -37.52 6.01
N ALA A 385 8.28 -37.23 5.78
CA ALA A 385 7.85 -36.15 4.88
C ALA A 385 8.44 -34.81 5.33
N PRO A 386 8.86 -33.97 4.37
CA PRO A 386 9.44 -32.66 4.66
C PRO A 386 8.44 -31.76 5.39
N CYS A 387 8.90 -31.06 6.42
CA CYS A 387 8.05 -30.19 7.24
C CYS A 387 8.87 -29.21 8.10
N GLY A 388 8.22 -28.29 8.73
CA GLY A 388 8.74 -27.41 9.77
C GLY A 388 10.00 -26.66 9.34
N SER A 389 11.12 -27.01 9.91
CA SER A 389 12.41 -26.35 9.69
C SER A 389 13.16 -26.82 8.44
N ASP A 390 12.66 -27.83 7.70
CA ASP A 390 13.24 -28.22 6.41
C ASP A 390 13.20 -27.05 5.41
N PRO A 391 14.22 -26.84 4.56
CA PRO A 391 14.17 -25.85 3.49
C PRO A 391 13.06 -26.16 2.47
N MET A 392 12.30 -25.16 2.05
CA MET A 392 11.14 -25.32 1.17
C MET A 392 11.26 -24.52 -0.14
N ILE A 393 11.62 -23.26 -0.03
CA ILE A 393 11.68 -22.32 -1.14
C ILE A 393 12.84 -21.37 -0.96
N ALA A 394 13.43 -20.89 -2.07
CA ALA A 394 14.47 -19.88 -1.99
C ALA A 394 14.35 -18.86 -3.13
N PHE A 395 14.76 -17.64 -2.87
CA PHE A 395 14.70 -16.53 -3.83
C PHE A 395 16.04 -15.88 -4.02
N PHE A 396 16.43 -15.68 -5.28
CA PHE A 396 17.55 -14.81 -5.59
C PHE A 396 17.17 -13.35 -5.38
N THR A 397 17.86 -12.68 -4.47
CA THR A 397 17.65 -11.26 -4.15
C THR A 397 18.73 -10.41 -4.81
N SER A 398 18.37 -9.25 -5.36
CA SER A 398 19.35 -8.29 -5.86
C SER A 398 20.06 -7.62 -4.68
N GLY A 399 21.33 -7.96 -4.49
CA GLY A 399 22.19 -7.20 -3.57
C GLY A 399 22.59 -5.85 -4.19
N THR A 400 22.78 -4.83 -3.34
CA THR A 400 23.24 -3.51 -3.77
C THR A 400 24.71 -3.51 -4.25
N THR A 401 25.47 -4.55 -3.92
CA THR A 401 26.95 -4.57 -4.08
C THR A 401 27.50 -5.80 -4.81
N GLY A 402 26.72 -6.51 -5.65
CA GLY A 402 27.28 -7.66 -6.34
C GLY A 402 26.27 -8.64 -6.91
N TYR A 403 26.68 -9.91 -7.02
CA TYR A 403 25.83 -11.00 -7.51
C TYR A 403 24.65 -11.27 -6.58
N PRO A 404 23.48 -11.70 -7.12
CA PRO A 404 22.30 -12.00 -6.32
C PRO A 404 22.58 -13.09 -5.28
N LYS A 405 22.06 -12.90 -4.06
CA LYS A 405 22.12 -13.87 -2.97
C LYS A 405 20.88 -14.73 -3.00
N LEU A 406 20.96 -15.95 -2.46
CA LEU A 406 19.85 -16.88 -2.41
C LEU A 406 19.29 -16.97 -0.99
N ALA A 407 18.20 -16.25 -0.72
CA ALA A 407 17.51 -16.27 0.58
C ALA A 407 16.65 -17.53 0.71
N VAL A 408 16.90 -18.34 1.74
CA VAL A 408 16.23 -19.64 1.96
C VAL A 408 15.13 -19.51 3.00
N HIS A 409 13.96 -20.07 2.69
CA HIS A 409 12.84 -20.20 3.61
C HIS A 409 12.51 -21.68 3.86
N ASN A 410 12.06 -21.97 5.07
CA ASN A 410 11.58 -23.28 5.47
C ASN A 410 10.05 -23.40 5.34
N TYR A 411 9.46 -24.54 5.72
CA TYR A 411 8.01 -24.76 5.60
C TYR A 411 7.19 -23.81 6.46
N LYS A 412 7.72 -23.25 7.55
CA LYS A 412 7.05 -22.27 8.40
C LYS A 412 6.80 -20.93 7.68
N TYR A 413 7.53 -20.65 6.61
CA TYR A 413 7.33 -19.45 5.78
C TYR A 413 5.88 -19.31 5.30
N ALA A 414 5.26 -20.43 4.90
CA ALA A 414 3.88 -20.41 4.46
C ALA A 414 2.92 -19.97 5.59
N LEU A 415 3.15 -20.41 6.83
CA LEU A 415 2.36 -19.96 8.00
C LEU A 415 2.51 -18.46 8.24
N GLY A 416 3.73 -17.93 8.05
CA GLY A 416 3.99 -16.49 8.14
C GLY A 416 3.18 -15.63 7.17
N HIS A 417 2.59 -16.20 6.12
CA HIS A 417 1.70 -15.49 5.21
C HIS A 417 0.24 -15.38 5.69
N TYR A 418 -0.11 -16.02 6.78
CA TYR A 418 -1.47 -15.94 7.32
C TYR A 418 -1.91 -14.51 7.61
N HIS A 419 -1.11 -13.76 8.38
CA HIS A 419 -1.44 -12.36 8.68
C HIS A 419 -1.42 -11.49 7.43
N THR A 420 -0.53 -11.75 6.49
CA THR A 420 -0.47 -11.05 5.20
C THR A 420 -1.79 -11.17 4.44
N ALA A 421 -2.37 -12.37 4.40
CA ALA A 421 -3.60 -12.62 3.67
C ALA A 421 -4.84 -12.18 4.48
N LYS A 422 -4.92 -12.54 5.77
CA LYS A 422 -6.11 -12.31 6.59
C LYS A 422 -6.27 -10.85 6.99
N TYR A 423 -5.19 -10.19 7.41
CA TYR A 423 -5.25 -8.89 8.06
C TYR A 423 -4.72 -7.72 7.22
N TRP A 424 -3.90 -8.01 6.20
CA TRP A 424 -3.43 -6.98 5.28
C TRP A 424 -4.09 -7.05 3.91
N HIS A 425 -4.15 -8.23 3.24
CA HIS A 425 -4.96 -8.39 2.01
C HIS A 425 -6.46 -8.45 2.28
N CYS A 426 -6.86 -8.76 3.52
CA CYS A 426 -8.26 -8.90 3.93
C CYS A 426 -9.03 -9.85 2.99
N VAL A 427 -8.43 -11.01 2.66
CA VAL A 427 -9.05 -11.95 1.73
C VAL A 427 -10.33 -12.55 2.30
N ASP A 428 -11.34 -12.67 1.46
CA ASP A 428 -12.59 -13.31 1.77
C ASP A 428 -12.49 -14.81 1.41
N PRO A 429 -12.73 -15.76 2.34
CA PRO A 429 -12.68 -17.20 2.05
C PRO A 429 -13.56 -17.65 0.87
N ASP A 430 -14.66 -16.94 0.61
CA ASP A 430 -15.55 -17.21 -0.52
C ASP A 430 -15.30 -16.24 -1.72
N GLY A 431 -14.34 -15.35 -1.56
CA GLY A 431 -13.98 -14.33 -2.53
C GLY A 431 -12.91 -14.78 -3.54
N LEU A 432 -12.44 -13.80 -4.29
CA LEU A 432 -11.39 -13.96 -5.29
C LEU A 432 -10.34 -12.85 -5.13
N HIS A 433 -9.13 -13.25 -4.79
CA HIS A 433 -8.00 -12.33 -4.62
C HIS A 433 -7.18 -12.21 -5.91
N PHE A 434 -6.88 -10.99 -6.33
CA PHE A 434 -6.04 -10.72 -7.49
C PHE A 434 -4.79 -9.95 -7.10
N THR A 435 -3.62 -10.56 -7.25
CA THR A 435 -2.31 -9.88 -7.12
C THR A 435 -1.62 -9.76 -8.46
N ILE A 436 -1.20 -8.56 -8.82
CA ILE A 436 -0.31 -8.32 -9.96
C ILE A 436 1.13 -8.49 -9.50
N SER A 437 1.69 -9.65 -9.80
CA SER A 437 3.09 -9.99 -9.60
C SER A 437 3.48 -11.15 -10.52
N ASP A 438 4.72 -11.17 -10.97
CA ASP A 438 5.28 -12.33 -11.67
C ASP A 438 5.68 -13.41 -10.66
N THR A 439 5.49 -14.70 -11.05
CA THR A 439 5.78 -15.84 -10.18
C THR A 439 7.27 -16.03 -9.88
N GLY A 440 8.15 -15.42 -10.67
CA GLY A 440 9.60 -15.41 -10.44
C GLY A 440 10.06 -14.57 -9.24
N TRP A 441 9.16 -13.83 -8.59
CA TRP A 441 9.46 -12.94 -7.46
C TRP A 441 8.78 -13.38 -6.16
N ALA A 442 9.44 -13.14 -5.02
CA ALA A 442 8.89 -13.45 -3.70
C ALA A 442 7.50 -12.84 -3.45
N LYS A 443 7.21 -11.64 -4.01
CA LYS A 443 5.89 -11.00 -3.90
C LYS A 443 4.74 -11.86 -4.42
N ALA A 444 4.98 -12.78 -5.37
CA ALA A 444 3.95 -13.70 -5.81
C ALA A 444 3.50 -14.65 -4.69
N MET A 445 4.39 -15.00 -3.78
CA MET A 445 4.05 -15.86 -2.64
C MET A 445 3.16 -15.14 -1.62
N TRP A 446 3.26 -13.82 -1.55
CA TRP A 446 2.43 -13.00 -0.67
C TRP A 446 0.94 -13.00 -1.09
N GLY A 447 0.68 -12.99 -2.41
CA GLY A 447 -0.68 -12.75 -2.91
C GLY A 447 -1.24 -13.81 -3.86
N LYS A 448 -0.50 -14.90 -4.15
CA LYS A 448 -0.95 -15.87 -5.15
C LYS A 448 -0.95 -17.33 -4.67
N LEU A 449 -0.52 -17.61 -3.45
CA LEU A 449 -0.38 -18.99 -3.01
C LEU A 449 -0.68 -19.16 -1.51
N TYR A 450 0.32 -18.93 -0.63
CA TYR A 450 0.31 -19.43 0.73
C TYR A 450 -0.81 -18.85 1.59
N GLY A 451 -0.80 -17.56 1.86
CA GLY A 451 -1.74 -16.94 2.77
C GLY A 451 -3.18 -17.02 2.28
N GLN A 452 -3.41 -16.82 0.97
CA GLN A 452 -4.74 -16.89 0.38
C GLN A 452 -5.34 -18.27 0.58
N TRP A 453 -4.59 -19.35 0.31
CA TRP A 453 -5.11 -20.71 0.45
C TRP A 453 -5.14 -21.18 1.92
N ILE A 454 -4.27 -20.65 2.80
CA ILE A 454 -4.42 -20.85 4.25
C ILE A 454 -5.76 -20.29 4.72
N CYS A 455 -6.13 -19.09 4.25
CA CYS A 455 -7.43 -18.46 4.53
C CYS A 455 -8.56 -19.00 3.63
N GLU A 456 -8.29 -20.03 2.84
CA GLU A 456 -9.23 -20.70 1.93
C GLU A 456 -9.85 -19.80 0.85
N ALA A 457 -9.24 -18.66 0.57
CA ALA A 457 -9.63 -17.76 -0.50
C ALA A 457 -9.06 -18.19 -1.85
N ALA A 458 -9.86 -18.08 -2.91
CA ALA A 458 -9.39 -18.36 -4.26
C ALA A 458 -8.47 -17.24 -4.80
N THR A 459 -7.52 -17.62 -5.65
CA THR A 459 -6.64 -16.68 -6.35
C THR A 459 -7.04 -16.51 -7.81
N PHE A 460 -7.04 -15.27 -8.30
CA PHE A 460 -7.19 -14.96 -9.71
C PHE A 460 -5.81 -14.81 -10.35
N VAL A 461 -5.57 -15.51 -11.43
CA VAL A 461 -4.31 -15.54 -12.17
C VAL A 461 -4.58 -15.17 -13.63
N TYR A 462 -4.13 -14.00 -14.04
CA TYR A 462 -4.12 -13.59 -15.43
C TYR A 462 -2.68 -13.67 -15.97
N ASP A 463 -2.46 -14.50 -16.97
CA ASP A 463 -1.14 -14.78 -17.54
C ASP A 463 -0.78 -13.82 -18.68
N PHE A 464 -0.82 -12.52 -18.41
CA PHE A 464 -0.49 -11.49 -19.41
C PHE A 464 1.01 -11.41 -19.70
N ASP A 465 1.37 -11.08 -20.94
CA ASP A 465 2.76 -10.81 -21.34
C ASP A 465 3.18 -9.41 -20.92
N ARG A 466 2.36 -8.42 -21.23
CA ARG A 466 2.59 -7.02 -20.93
C ARG A 466 1.39 -6.46 -20.15
N PHE A 467 1.67 -5.65 -19.13
CA PHE A 467 0.62 -4.98 -18.40
C PHE A 467 -0.14 -4.00 -19.30
N ASP A 468 -1.45 -4.14 -19.32
CA ASP A 468 -2.39 -3.28 -20.04
C ASP A 468 -3.60 -3.00 -19.14
N ALA A 469 -3.67 -1.75 -18.65
CA ALA A 469 -4.72 -1.33 -17.75
C ALA A 469 -6.13 -1.51 -18.34
N SER A 470 -6.30 -1.26 -19.64
CA SER A 470 -7.59 -1.39 -20.34
C SER A 470 -8.10 -2.82 -20.39
N LYS A 471 -7.20 -3.82 -20.38
CA LYS A 471 -7.54 -5.23 -20.32
C LYS A 471 -7.81 -5.72 -18.89
N ILE A 472 -7.14 -5.12 -17.90
CA ILE A 472 -7.23 -5.55 -16.50
C ILE A 472 -8.48 -4.99 -15.83
N LEU A 473 -8.83 -3.73 -16.05
CA LEU A 473 -9.95 -3.07 -15.38
C LEU A 473 -11.30 -3.78 -15.57
N PRO A 474 -11.68 -4.29 -16.77
CA PRO A 474 -12.93 -5.04 -16.93
C PRO A 474 -13.00 -6.35 -16.14
N LEU A 475 -11.84 -6.92 -15.75
CA LEU A 475 -11.78 -8.20 -15.05
C LEU A 475 -12.33 -8.11 -13.62
N PHE A 476 -12.33 -6.93 -13.01
CA PHE A 476 -12.88 -6.73 -11.66
C PHE A 476 -14.35 -7.11 -11.61
N ALA A 477 -15.15 -6.55 -12.49
CA ALA A 477 -16.59 -6.87 -12.60
C ALA A 477 -16.83 -8.28 -13.13
N LYS A 478 -16.11 -8.68 -14.22
CA LYS A 478 -16.30 -9.98 -14.88
C LYS A 478 -16.13 -11.14 -13.90
N TYR A 479 -15.07 -11.11 -13.09
CA TYR A 479 -14.73 -12.20 -12.16
C TYR A 479 -15.17 -11.94 -10.73
N LYS A 480 -15.77 -10.78 -10.44
CA LYS A 480 -16.16 -10.35 -9.10
C LYS A 480 -14.98 -10.42 -8.12
N ILE A 481 -13.87 -9.78 -8.52
CA ILE A 481 -12.65 -9.71 -7.70
C ILE A 481 -12.98 -8.96 -6.41
N THR A 482 -12.68 -9.58 -5.26
CA THR A 482 -13.02 -9.04 -3.94
C THR A 482 -11.88 -8.28 -3.30
N THR A 483 -10.63 -8.68 -3.56
CA THR A 483 -9.45 -8.01 -3.01
C THR A 483 -8.35 -7.94 -4.06
N PHE A 484 -7.59 -6.82 -4.05
CA PHE A 484 -6.61 -6.53 -5.09
C PHE A 484 -5.29 -6.04 -4.51
N CYS A 485 -4.18 -6.54 -5.05
CA CYS A 485 -2.84 -6.09 -4.70
C CYS A 485 -2.00 -5.87 -5.97
N ALA A 486 -1.38 -4.69 -6.07
CA ALA A 486 -0.48 -4.37 -7.17
C ALA A 486 0.67 -3.47 -6.69
N PRO A 487 1.82 -3.43 -7.39
CA PRO A 487 2.84 -2.41 -7.14
C PRO A 487 2.31 -1.00 -7.41
N PRO A 488 2.85 0.05 -6.76
CA PRO A 488 2.47 1.44 -7.02
C PRO A 488 2.58 1.83 -8.50
N THR A 489 3.59 1.33 -9.20
CA THR A 489 3.75 1.55 -10.65
C THR A 489 2.52 1.08 -11.45
N MET A 490 1.92 -0.06 -11.10
CA MET A 490 0.72 -0.56 -11.77
C MET A 490 -0.50 0.29 -11.44
N TYR A 491 -0.66 0.72 -10.19
CA TYR A 491 -1.73 1.66 -9.82
C TYR A 491 -1.63 2.97 -10.60
N ARG A 492 -0.40 3.52 -10.80
CA ARG A 492 -0.19 4.71 -11.65
C ARG A 492 -0.68 4.50 -13.09
N MET A 493 -0.56 3.28 -13.62
CA MET A 493 -1.08 2.96 -14.96
C MET A 493 -2.61 2.81 -14.95
N LEU A 494 -3.18 2.25 -13.88
CA LEU A 494 -4.63 2.09 -13.74
C LEU A 494 -5.34 3.46 -13.67
N ILE A 495 -4.86 4.38 -12.83
CA ILE A 495 -5.48 5.70 -12.65
C ILE A 495 -5.34 6.63 -13.87
N LYS A 496 -4.51 6.29 -14.86
CA LYS A 496 -4.48 7.00 -16.15
C LYS A 496 -5.68 6.68 -17.05
N GLN A 497 -6.42 5.62 -16.73
CA GLN A 497 -7.68 5.31 -17.40
C GLN A 497 -8.82 6.07 -16.70
N ASP A 498 -9.90 6.30 -17.41
CA ASP A 498 -11.12 6.81 -16.80
C ASP A 498 -11.79 5.72 -15.96
N LEU A 499 -11.45 5.66 -14.68
CA LEU A 499 -11.94 4.64 -13.76
C LEU A 499 -13.46 4.69 -13.54
N SER A 500 -14.12 5.80 -13.86
CA SER A 500 -15.58 5.93 -13.74
C SER A 500 -16.36 5.03 -14.70
N GLN A 501 -15.69 4.51 -15.75
CA GLN A 501 -16.28 3.61 -16.74
C GLN A 501 -16.28 2.14 -16.29
N TYR A 502 -15.67 1.81 -15.16
CA TYR A 502 -15.49 0.44 -14.69
C TYR A 502 -16.25 0.20 -13.39
N ASP A 503 -16.76 -1.01 -13.23
CA ASP A 503 -17.49 -1.42 -12.03
C ASP A 503 -16.53 -2.10 -11.04
N PHE A 504 -16.37 -1.49 -9.86
CA PHE A 504 -15.59 -1.99 -8.72
C PHE A 504 -16.46 -2.45 -7.56
N SER A 505 -17.77 -2.62 -7.75
CA SER A 505 -18.72 -2.94 -6.67
C SER A 505 -18.40 -4.23 -5.91
N SER A 506 -17.71 -5.18 -6.55
CA SER A 506 -17.23 -6.41 -5.91
C SER A 506 -15.97 -6.22 -5.09
N LEU A 507 -15.17 -5.16 -5.37
CA LEU A 507 -13.90 -4.92 -4.70
C LEU A 507 -14.14 -4.37 -3.29
N LYS A 508 -13.57 -5.03 -2.28
CA LYS A 508 -13.73 -4.70 -0.86
C LYS A 508 -12.46 -4.12 -0.25
N HIS A 509 -11.30 -4.41 -0.84
CA HIS A 509 -10.00 -4.00 -0.29
C HIS A 509 -8.90 -3.95 -1.36
N ALA A 510 -7.98 -3.00 -1.22
CA ALA A 510 -6.88 -2.80 -2.14
C ALA A 510 -5.56 -2.55 -1.38
N ASN A 511 -4.46 -3.15 -1.89
CA ASN A 511 -3.15 -3.08 -1.25
C ASN A 511 -2.04 -2.76 -2.22
N THR A 512 -0.93 -2.28 -1.67
CA THR A 512 0.32 -2.12 -2.39
C THR A 512 1.52 -2.49 -1.54
N ALA A 513 2.59 -2.92 -2.16
CA ALA A 513 3.89 -3.12 -1.54
C ALA A 513 5.01 -3.18 -2.58
N GLY A 514 6.27 -3.05 -2.13
CA GLY A 514 7.47 -3.21 -2.95
C GLY A 514 8.12 -1.91 -3.39
N GLU A 515 7.34 -0.85 -3.44
CA GLU A 515 7.76 0.54 -3.62
C GLU A 515 6.86 1.38 -2.71
N ALA A 516 7.27 2.57 -2.33
CA ALA A 516 6.40 3.44 -1.56
C ALA A 516 5.31 4.05 -2.45
N LEU A 517 4.11 4.18 -1.91
CA LEU A 517 2.94 4.68 -2.61
C LEU A 517 2.92 6.22 -2.63
N ASN A 518 2.78 6.78 -3.82
CA ASN A 518 2.56 8.22 -3.97
C ASN A 518 1.15 8.60 -3.47
N PRO A 519 1.00 9.62 -2.61
CA PRO A 519 -0.30 10.07 -2.11
C PRO A 519 -1.32 10.41 -3.18
N GLU A 520 -0.90 10.95 -4.33
CA GLU A 520 -1.80 11.27 -5.43
C GLU A 520 -2.43 10.02 -6.06
N VAL A 521 -1.65 8.94 -6.19
CA VAL A 521 -2.16 7.64 -6.68
C VAL A 521 -3.24 7.10 -5.74
N PHE A 522 -3.01 7.21 -4.43
CA PHE A 522 -3.99 6.86 -3.41
C PHE A 522 -5.30 7.63 -3.60
N LYS A 523 -5.23 8.97 -3.62
CA LYS A 523 -6.40 9.86 -3.73
C LYS A 523 -7.21 9.60 -5.01
N GLN A 524 -6.54 9.46 -6.14
CA GLN A 524 -7.22 9.21 -7.41
C GLN A 524 -7.92 7.84 -7.44
N PHE A 525 -7.29 6.80 -6.92
CA PHE A 525 -7.91 5.49 -6.83
C PHE A 525 -9.11 5.50 -5.87
N GLU A 526 -8.94 6.09 -4.69
CA GLU A 526 -10.00 6.22 -3.69
C GLU A 526 -11.21 7.00 -4.22
N LYS A 527 -10.99 8.12 -4.90
CA LYS A 527 -12.06 8.94 -5.49
C LYS A 527 -13.01 8.13 -6.37
N HIS A 528 -12.50 7.17 -7.14
CA HIS A 528 -13.30 6.40 -8.09
C HIS A 528 -13.81 5.07 -7.55
N THR A 529 -13.11 4.48 -6.58
CA THR A 529 -13.47 3.15 -6.03
C THR A 529 -14.09 3.22 -4.64
N GLY A 530 -13.96 4.36 -3.94
CA GLY A 530 -14.30 4.48 -2.53
C GLY A 530 -13.35 3.72 -1.58
N LEU A 531 -12.23 3.20 -2.09
CA LEU A 531 -11.29 2.36 -1.33
C LEU A 531 -9.90 2.98 -1.30
N GLY A 532 -9.34 3.08 -0.10
CA GLY A 532 -7.92 3.39 0.08
C GLY A 532 -7.00 2.24 -0.35
N ILE A 533 -5.77 2.56 -0.71
CA ILE A 533 -4.73 1.57 -1.04
C ILE A 533 -3.86 1.36 0.21
N MET A 534 -3.95 0.21 0.84
CA MET A 534 -3.24 -0.11 2.07
C MET A 534 -1.80 -0.52 1.76
N ASP A 535 -0.85 0.32 2.17
CA ASP A 535 0.58 0.04 1.96
C ASP A 535 1.09 -1.00 2.96
N GLY A 536 2.16 -1.70 2.59
CA GLY A 536 2.83 -2.69 3.42
C GLY A 536 4.29 -2.87 3.03
N PHE A 537 5.11 -3.15 4.02
CA PHE A 537 6.55 -3.33 3.90
C PHE A 537 6.97 -4.76 4.24
N GLY A 538 7.91 -5.25 3.48
CA GLY A 538 8.65 -6.49 3.70
C GLY A 538 9.63 -6.72 2.56
N GLN A 539 10.35 -7.83 2.63
CA GLN A 539 11.45 -8.14 1.73
C GLN A 539 11.30 -9.53 1.13
N SER A 540 12.22 -9.94 0.25
CA SER A 540 12.32 -11.34 -0.19
C SER A 540 12.69 -12.28 0.97
N GLU A 541 13.31 -11.74 1.98
CA GLU A 541 13.72 -12.39 3.23
C GLU A 541 12.57 -12.54 4.23
N SER A 542 11.41 -11.94 3.98
CA SER A 542 10.30 -11.94 4.94
C SER A 542 8.91 -12.00 4.28
N THR A 543 7.88 -12.15 5.10
CA THR A 543 6.49 -11.80 4.75
C THR A 543 6.23 -10.32 5.07
N CYS A 544 4.99 -9.84 5.06
CA CYS A 544 4.65 -8.46 5.40
C CYS A 544 5.01 -8.18 6.87
N MET A 545 6.07 -7.39 7.10
CA MET A 545 6.57 -7.07 8.45
C MET A 545 5.84 -5.88 9.07
N ILE A 546 5.53 -4.89 8.26
CA ILE A 546 4.82 -3.68 8.65
C ILE A 546 3.70 -3.48 7.62
N GLY A 547 2.49 -3.19 8.07
CA GLY A 547 1.36 -3.04 7.15
C GLY A 547 0.24 -2.20 7.74
N ASN A 548 -0.56 -1.59 6.87
CA ASN A 548 -1.83 -0.99 7.25
C ASN A 548 -2.85 -2.14 7.40
N LEU A 549 -2.86 -2.74 8.59
CA LEU A 549 -3.71 -3.88 8.90
C LEU A 549 -5.14 -3.42 9.19
N ILE A 550 -6.09 -4.32 8.95
CA ILE A 550 -7.51 -4.09 9.27
C ILE A 550 -7.69 -3.62 10.71
N GLY A 551 -8.57 -2.65 10.94
CA GLY A 551 -8.93 -2.13 12.26
C GLY A 551 -7.95 -1.12 12.86
N GLN A 552 -6.74 -0.98 12.33
CA GLN A 552 -5.72 -0.06 12.89
C GLN A 552 -5.81 1.40 12.41
N GLY A 553 -6.71 1.68 11.48
CA GLY A 553 -6.66 2.92 10.69
C GLY A 553 -5.51 2.91 9.70
N HIS A 554 -5.34 4.01 8.97
CA HIS A 554 -4.19 4.20 8.06
C HIS A 554 -3.82 5.67 7.97
N LYS A 555 -2.57 5.93 7.58
CA LYS A 555 -2.10 7.28 7.22
C LYS A 555 -1.50 7.21 5.82
N ILE A 556 -1.94 8.09 4.94
CA ILE A 556 -1.47 8.12 3.54
C ILE A 556 0.04 8.34 3.50
N GLY A 557 0.77 7.46 2.84
CA GLY A 557 2.23 7.47 2.75
C GLY A 557 2.95 6.73 3.89
N SER A 558 2.22 6.24 4.91
CA SER A 558 2.77 5.36 5.93
C SER A 558 2.72 3.90 5.50
N MET A 559 3.75 3.13 5.84
CA MET A 559 3.76 1.68 5.67
C MET A 559 2.79 0.96 6.62
N GLY A 560 2.22 1.66 7.62
CA GLY A 560 1.38 1.07 8.67
C GLY A 560 2.12 0.79 9.97
N LYS A 561 1.68 -0.25 10.68
CA LYS A 561 2.22 -0.68 11.97
C LYS A 561 2.83 -2.08 11.88
N PRO A 562 3.70 -2.48 12.83
CA PRO A 562 4.25 -3.83 12.87
C PRO A 562 3.17 -4.92 12.88
N ALA A 563 3.38 -5.96 12.08
CA ALA A 563 2.52 -7.14 12.10
C ALA A 563 2.76 -7.95 13.39
N PRO A 564 1.72 -8.53 14.01
CA PRO A 564 1.82 -9.16 15.33
C PRO A 564 2.83 -10.32 15.47
N ILE A 565 3.28 -10.87 14.36
CA ILE A 565 4.28 -11.96 14.36
C ILE A 565 5.72 -11.46 14.36
N TYR A 566 5.94 -10.15 14.21
CA TYR A 566 7.25 -9.53 14.16
C TYR A 566 7.43 -8.52 15.29
N ASP A 567 8.48 -8.69 16.07
CA ASP A 567 8.92 -7.72 17.07
C ASP A 567 9.90 -6.74 16.40
N ILE A 568 9.38 -5.60 15.95
CA ILE A 568 10.09 -4.60 15.13
C ILE A 568 10.65 -3.49 16.01
N HIS A 569 11.93 -3.21 15.84
CA HIS A 569 12.68 -2.13 16.46
C HIS A 569 13.28 -1.19 15.41
N LEU A 570 13.43 0.07 15.73
CA LEU A 570 14.20 1.03 14.94
C LEU A 570 15.51 1.32 15.68
N LEU A 571 16.63 0.89 15.10
CA LEU A 571 17.94 0.99 15.74
C LEU A 571 18.84 2.02 15.05
N ASP A 572 19.60 2.77 15.85
CA ASP A 572 20.69 3.62 15.37
C ASP A 572 21.91 2.77 14.97
N PRO A 573 22.98 3.36 14.38
CA PRO A 573 24.20 2.62 14.04
C PRO A 573 24.95 1.99 15.22
N ASP A 574 24.69 2.48 16.44
CA ASP A 574 25.30 1.98 17.68
C ASP A 574 24.45 0.86 18.32
N GLY A 575 23.29 0.52 17.71
CA GLY A 575 22.39 -0.53 18.15
C GLY A 575 21.39 -0.11 19.23
N ASN A 576 21.23 1.20 19.49
CA ASN A 576 20.25 1.72 20.43
C ASN A 576 18.91 1.97 19.74
N GLU A 577 17.81 1.79 20.47
CA GLU A 577 16.48 2.10 19.95
C GLU A 577 16.31 3.63 19.86
N VAL A 578 15.82 4.09 18.68
CA VAL A 578 15.59 5.53 18.43
C VAL A 578 14.23 5.98 18.96
N GLY A 579 14.12 7.27 19.26
CA GLY A 579 12.87 7.92 19.70
C GLY A 579 11.84 8.09 18.58
N VAL A 580 10.64 8.55 18.97
CA VAL A 580 9.59 8.96 18.04
C VAL A 580 10.08 10.11 17.17
N GLY A 581 9.86 10.03 15.86
CA GLY A 581 10.30 11.02 14.87
C GLY A 581 11.77 10.89 14.45
N GLU A 582 12.53 9.98 15.04
CA GLU A 582 13.93 9.74 14.71
C GLU A 582 14.09 8.58 13.71
N ASN A 583 15.07 8.70 12.82
CA ASN A 583 15.37 7.69 11.82
C ASN A 583 16.21 6.56 12.43
N GLY A 584 15.73 5.32 12.27
CA GLY A 584 16.45 4.10 12.63
C GLY A 584 16.35 3.02 11.56
N GLU A 585 17.28 2.08 11.58
CA GLU A 585 17.19 0.87 10.75
C GLU A 585 16.05 -0.02 11.27
N ILE A 586 15.23 -0.53 10.36
CA ILE A 586 14.19 -1.51 10.70
C ILE A 586 14.88 -2.83 11.04
N CYS A 587 14.73 -3.27 12.29
CA CYS A 587 15.31 -4.51 12.78
C CYS A 587 14.24 -5.41 13.37
N VAL A 588 14.34 -6.72 13.13
CA VAL A 588 13.46 -7.73 13.72
C VAL A 588 14.18 -8.42 14.88
N ASN A 589 13.61 -8.36 16.06
CA ASN A 589 14.15 -9.09 17.22
C ASN A 589 14.04 -10.60 17.01
N ILE A 590 15.17 -11.30 17.04
CA ILE A 590 15.28 -12.76 16.87
C ILE A 590 15.93 -13.45 18.07
N LYS A 591 16.07 -12.77 19.23
CA LYS A 591 16.67 -13.33 20.44
C LYS A 591 15.94 -14.57 20.95
N ASN A 592 14.61 -14.61 20.75
CA ASN A 592 13.76 -15.73 21.15
C ASN A 592 13.50 -16.74 20.01
N GLY A 593 14.27 -16.67 18.93
CA GLY A 593 14.12 -17.50 17.74
C GLY A 593 13.66 -16.71 16.51
N THR A 594 13.84 -17.31 15.34
CA THR A 594 13.40 -16.72 14.06
C THR A 594 11.88 -16.87 13.90
N PRO A 595 11.11 -15.78 13.78
CA PRO A 595 9.66 -15.90 13.62
C PRO A 595 9.30 -16.59 12.29
N PRO A 596 8.17 -17.34 12.24
CA PRO A 596 7.63 -17.84 10.99
C PRO A 596 7.45 -16.70 9.96
N GLY A 597 7.89 -16.93 8.73
CA GLY A 597 7.86 -15.90 7.68
C GLY A 597 9.17 -15.14 7.49
N LEU A 598 10.09 -15.18 8.44
CA LEU A 598 11.45 -14.68 8.24
C LEU A 598 12.37 -15.79 7.70
N PHE A 599 13.26 -15.46 6.78
CA PHE A 599 14.16 -16.39 6.12
C PHE A 599 15.14 -17.09 7.10
N VAL A 600 15.59 -18.28 6.74
CA VAL A 600 16.55 -19.04 7.55
C VAL A 600 17.94 -18.40 7.47
N GLY A 601 18.35 -18.03 6.28
CA GLY A 601 19.65 -17.43 5.97
C GLY A 601 19.90 -17.45 4.46
N TYR A 602 21.08 -17.00 4.04
CA TYR A 602 21.51 -17.08 2.66
C TYR A 602 22.19 -18.43 2.38
N TYR A 603 21.81 -19.07 1.28
CA TYR A 603 22.32 -20.38 0.89
C TYR A 603 23.83 -20.35 0.63
N ASN A 604 24.59 -21.18 1.31
CA ASN A 604 26.06 -21.26 1.24
C ASN A 604 26.78 -19.90 1.47
N ASP A 605 26.19 -19.00 2.26
CA ASP A 605 26.76 -17.68 2.58
C ASP A 605 26.51 -17.35 4.05
N GLU A 606 27.23 -18.05 4.94
CA GLU A 606 27.12 -17.88 6.39
C GLU A 606 27.63 -16.49 6.82
N ASP A 607 28.69 -15.98 6.22
CA ASP A 607 29.26 -14.67 6.53
C ASP A 607 28.21 -13.59 6.33
N LYS A 608 27.52 -13.62 5.19
CA LYS A 608 26.46 -12.65 4.90
C LYS A 608 25.21 -12.87 5.76
N THR A 609 24.90 -14.11 6.10
CA THR A 609 23.81 -14.41 7.05
C THR A 609 24.12 -13.81 8.42
N ASN A 610 25.34 -13.98 8.91
CA ASN A 610 25.79 -13.44 10.20
C ASN A 610 25.89 -11.91 10.17
N GLU A 611 26.24 -11.30 9.03
CA GLU A 611 26.26 -9.85 8.88
C GLU A 611 24.87 -9.24 9.08
N VAL A 612 23.81 -9.86 8.56
CA VAL A 612 22.44 -9.35 8.69
C VAL A 612 21.70 -9.88 9.91
N LYS A 613 22.13 -11.01 10.48
CA LYS A 613 21.58 -11.58 11.73
C LYS A 613 22.63 -11.48 12.84
N ARG A 614 22.78 -10.30 13.42
CA ARG A 614 23.76 -10.00 14.47
C ARG A 614 23.07 -9.39 15.69
N ASP A 615 23.71 -9.47 16.83
CA ASP A 615 23.29 -8.83 18.11
C ASP A 615 21.86 -9.21 18.56
N GLY A 616 21.35 -10.35 18.07
CA GLY A 616 20.00 -10.82 18.34
C GLY A 616 18.92 -10.15 17.50
N PHE A 617 19.31 -9.47 16.41
CA PHE A 617 18.40 -8.84 15.45
C PHE A 617 18.69 -9.28 14.02
N TYR A 618 17.63 -9.33 13.21
CA TYR A 618 17.75 -9.30 11.76
C TYR A 618 17.70 -7.85 11.30
N HIS A 619 18.75 -7.40 10.67
CA HIS A 619 18.96 -6.07 10.11
C HIS A 619 18.49 -6.04 8.66
N THR A 620 17.44 -5.27 8.39
CA THR A 620 16.83 -5.23 7.05
C THR A 620 17.65 -4.40 6.04
N GLY A 621 18.48 -3.48 6.53
CA GLY A 621 19.13 -2.47 5.72
C GLY A 621 18.17 -1.38 5.20
N ASP A 622 16.93 -1.35 5.67
CA ASP A 622 15.94 -0.32 5.36
C ASP A 622 15.75 0.61 6.56
N VAL A 623 15.64 1.91 6.31
CA VAL A 623 15.51 2.95 7.33
C VAL A 623 14.09 3.51 7.34
N ALA A 624 13.55 3.69 8.53
CA ALA A 624 12.24 4.29 8.76
C ALA A 624 12.27 5.18 10.00
N TRP A 625 11.20 5.95 10.22
CA TRP A 625 10.90 6.59 11.50
C TRP A 625 9.47 6.23 11.91
N ARG A 626 9.18 6.38 13.21
CA ARG A 626 7.86 6.06 13.79
C ARG A 626 7.25 7.35 14.34
N ASP A 627 5.96 7.56 14.04
CA ASP A 627 5.20 8.68 14.61
C ASP A 627 4.63 8.37 16.01
N GLU A 628 3.99 9.36 16.64
CA GLU A 628 3.40 9.25 17.97
C GLU A 628 2.25 8.23 18.05
N ASP A 629 1.55 7.97 16.93
CA ASP A 629 0.47 6.98 16.83
C ASP A 629 0.99 5.56 16.50
N GLY A 630 2.32 5.41 16.36
CA GLY A 630 2.99 4.14 16.10
C GLY A 630 2.98 3.72 14.63
N PHE A 631 2.68 4.63 13.69
CA PHE A 631 2.83 4.38 12.26
C PHE A 631 4.28 4.56 11.80
N TYR A 632 4.74 3.69 10.90
CA TYR A 632 6.08 3.68 10.36
C TYR A 632 6.13 4.33 8.97
N TRP A 633 7.15 5.16 8.75
CA TRP A 633 7.35 5.93 7.54
C TRP A 633 8.67 5.58 6.90
N TYR A 634 8.64 5.14 5.65
CA TYR A 634 9.82 4.72 4.92
C TYR A 634 10.72 5.90 4.54
N VAL A 635 12.02 5.78 4.79
CA VAL A 635 13.03 6.80 4.46
C VAL A 635 13.86 6.36 3.24
N GLY A 636 14.32 5.12 3.22
CA GLY A 636 15.15 4.58 2.15
C GLY A 636 16.02 3.42 2.62
N ARG A 637 16.85 2.92 1.72
CA ARG A 637 17.93 2.00 2.09
C ARG A 637 18.98 2.73 2.90
N ALA A 638 19.60 2.05 3.86
CA ALA A 638 20.65 2.63 4.69
C ALA A 638 21.86 3.13 3.89
N ASP A 639 22.16 2.43 2.79
CA ASP A 639 23.21 2.78 1.81
C ASP A 639 22.80 3.85 0.80
N ASP A 640 21.49 4.07 0.58
CA ASP A 640 20.95 5.12 -0.30
C ASP A 640 20.69 6.45 0.43
N VAL A 641 20.70 6.48 1.77
CA VAL A 641 20.46 7.70 2.56
C VAL A 641 21.57 8.73 2.31
N ILE A 642 21.17 9.91 1.83
CA ILE A 642 22.08 11.00 1.46
C ILE A 642 22.56 11.72 2.72
N LYS A 643 23.88 11.81 2.92
CA LYS A 643 24.50 12.47 4.09
C LYS A 643 24.97 13.87 3.68
N SER A 644 24.13 14.89 3.80
CA SER A 644 24.41 16.26 3.40
C SER A 644 24.50 17.19 4.59
N SER A 645 25.66 17.80 4.84
CA SER A 645 25.88 18.77 5.93
C SER A 645 25.40 18.26 7.31
N GLY A 646 25.58 16.98 7.60
CA GLY A 646 25.13 16.36 8.85
C GLY A 646 23.66 15.87 8.85
N TYR A 647 22.88 16.22 7.84
CA TYR A 647 21.52 15.71 7.68
C TYR A 647 21.51 14.36 6.96
N ARG A 648 20.59 13.49 7.38
CA ARG A 648 20.28 12.24 6.70
C ARG A 648 19.00 12.43 5.91
N ILE A 649 19.10 12.41 4.57
CA ILE A 649 18.01 12.72 3.64
C ILE A 649 17.60 11.44 2.92
N GLY A 650 16.34 11.05 3.07
CA GLY A 650 15.77 9.92 2.34
C GLY A 650 15.49 10.30 0.88
N PRO A 651 15.99 9.52 -0.09
CA PRO A 651 15.71 9.77 -1.50
C PRO A 651 14.22 9.77 -1.83
N PHE A 652 13.48 8.86 -1.20
CA PHE A 652 12.08 8.59 -1.51
C PHE A 652 11.16 9.80 -1.27
N GLU A 653 11.32 10.54 -0.17
CA GLU A 653 10.53 11.73 0.12
C GLU A 653 10.62 12.76 -1.01
N ILE A 654 11.84 12.94 -1.54
CA ILE A 654 12.10 13.88 -2.61
C ILE A 654 11.53 13.38 -3.95
N GLU A 655 11.72 12.08 -4.24
CA GLU A 655 11.13 11.42 -5.40
C GLU A 655 9.59 11.59 -5.40
N SER A 656 8.95 11.39 -4.25
CA SER A 656 7.50 11.53 -4.10
C SER A 656 7.01 12.94 -4.41
N VAL A 657 7.70 13.95 -3.91
CA VAL A 657 7.35 15.37 -4.16
C VAL A 657 7.57 15.74 -5.64
N ILE A 658 8.68 15.29 -6.25
CA ILE A 658 8.94 15.56 -7.67
C ILE A 658 7.90 14.88 -8.56
N MET A 659 7.46 13.69 -8.19
CA MET A 659 6.44 12.93 -8.93
C MET A 659 5.03 13.53 -8.85
N GLU A 660 4.76 14.52 -7.98
CA GLU A 660 3.52 15.30 -7.99
C GLU A 660 3.41 16.22 -9.22
N LEU A 661 4.53 16.53 -9.86
CA LEU A 661 4.56 17.43 -11.00
C LEU A 661 4.03 16.73 -12.28
N PRO A 662 3.02 17.28 -12.95
CA PRO A 662 2.29 16.59 -14.03
C PRO A 662 3.16 16.29 -15.26
N TYR A 663 4.28 16.98 -15.40
CA TYR A 663 5.23 16.81 -16.49
C TYR A 663 6.37 15.83 -16.17
N VAL A 664 6.40 15.24 -14.97
CA VAL A 664 7.39 14.22 -14.57
C VAL A 664 6.79 12.83 -14.80
N LEU A 665 7.49 12.03 -15.60
CA LEU A 665 7.12 10.63 -15.85
C LEU A 665 7.72 9.70 -14.80
N GLU A 666 9.04 9.88 -14.52
CA GLU A 666 9.80 9.10 -13.54
C GLU A 666 10.87 9.99 -12.88
N CYS A 667 11.19 9.66 -11.65
CA CYS A 667 12.24 10.35 -10.89
C CYS A 667 13.04 9.34 -10.05
N GLY A 668 14.35 9.46 -10.08
CA GLY A 668 15.26 8.76 -9.18
C GLY A 668 16.18 9.77 -8.49
N VAL A 669 16.29 9.67 -7.17
CA VAL A 669 17.12 10.56 -6.35
C VAL A 669 18.31 9.80 -5.80
N SER A 670 19.49 10.38 -5.92
CA SER A 670 20.77 9.82 -5.45
C SER A 670 21.65 10.86 -4.79
N ALA A 671 22.69 10.40 -4.12
CA ALA A 671 23.75 11.27 -3.62
C ALA A 671 24.72 11.66 -4.74
N ALA A 672 25.12 12.92 -4.80
CA ALA A 672 26.27 13.36 -5.57
C ALA A 672 27.34 13.93 -4.64
N PRO A 673 28.65 13.70 -4.90
CA PRO A 673 29.73 14.26 -4.10
C PRO A 673 29.72 15.79 -4.10
N ASP A 674 30.03 16.42 -2.96
CA ASP A 674 30.18 17.86 -2.81
C ASP A 674 31.32 18.18 -1.82
N GLU A 675 32.23 19.04 -2.23
CA GLU A 675 33.45 19.33 -1.42
C GLU A 675 33.15 19.97 -0.05
N VAL A 676 32.05 20.72 0.05
CA VAL A 676 31.72 21.46 1.28
C VAL A 676 30.74 20.67 2.15
N ARG A 677 29.84 19.92 1.54
CA ARG A 677 28.72 19.25 2.23
C ARG A 677 28.89 17.75 2.37
N GLY A 678 29.95 17.18 1.81
CA GLY A 678 30.19 15.76 1.64
C GLY A 678 29.35 15.19 0.50
N GLN A 679 28.03 15.32 0.61
CA GLN A 679 27.08 14.92 -0.44
C GLN A 679 25.98 15.98 -0.63
N VAL A 680 25.42 16.03 -1.83
CA VAL A 680 24.23 16.80 -2.16
C VAL A 680 23.20 15.93 -2.86
N VAL A 681 21.94 16.35 -2.78
CA VAL A 681 20.82 15.68 -3.46
C VAL A 681 20.91 15.91 -4.97
N LYS A 682 20.90 14.82 -5.74
CA LYS A 682 20.79 14.79 -7.19
C LYS A 682 19.47 14.12 -7.58
N ALA A 683 18.67 14.78 -8.42
CA ALA A 683 17.46 14.22 -9.02
C ALA A 683 17.68 13.95 -10.50
N SER A 684 17.53 12.68 -10.92
CA SER A 684 17.50 12.24 -12.30
C SER A 684 16.06 12.02 -12.72
N ILE A 685 15.59 12.75 -13.74
CA ILE A 685 14.15 12.88 -14.05
C ILE A 685 13.91 12.52 -15.52
N VAL A 686 12.89 11.71 -15.76
CA VAL A 686 12.33 11.47 -17.09
C VAL A 686 11.06 12.30 -17.24
N LEU A 687 11.01 13.13 -18.27
CA LEU A 687 9.86 13.99 -18.56
C LEU A 687 8.80 13.25 -19.39
N VAL A 688 7.58 13.71 -19.28
CA VAL A 688 6.47 13.27 -20.17
C VAL A 688 6.78 13.72 -21.60
N GLY A 689 6.45 12.90 -22.59
CA GLY A 689 6.71 13.22 -23.99
C GLY A 689 6.12 14.56 -24.41
N GLY A 690 6.93 15.38 -25.10
CA GLY A 690 6.56 16.72 -25.57
C GLY A 690 6.92 17.87 -24.59
N VAL A 691 7.44 17.56 -23.42
CA VAL A 691 7.95 18.55 -22.47
C VAL A 691 9.43 18.81 -22.75
N GLU A 692 9.82 20.08 -22.95
CA GLU A 692 11.19 20.47 -23.23
C GLU A 692 12.02 20.55 -21.93
N ALA A 693 13.21 19.96 -21.97
CA ALA A 693 14.14 19.94 -20.85
C ALA A 693 14.92 21.25 -20.75
N THR A 694 14.41 22.25 -20.05
CA THR A 694 15.01 23.58 -19.92
C THR A 694 15.67 23.82 -18.56
N GLU A 695 16.60 24.80 -18.50
CA GLU A 695 17.21 25.23 -17.24
C GLU A 695 16.18 25.92 -16.30
N GLU A 696 15.15 26.55 -16.88
CA GLU A 696 14.03 27.10 -16.11
C GLU A 696 13.25 26.00 -15.42
N LEU A 697 12.93 24.91 -16.14
CA LEU A 697 12.22 23.77 -15.57
C LEU A 697 12.99 23.12 -14.42
N LYS A 698 14.34 23.06 -14.50
CA LYS A 698 15.18 22.59 -13.37
C LYS A 698 15.00 23.45 -12.13
N LYS A 699 15.00 24.78 -12.30
CA LYS A 699 14.80 25.73 -11.20
C LYS A 699 13.41 25.61 -10.61
N ASP A 700 12.39 25.42 -11.42
CA ASP A 700 11.01 25.24 -10.97
C ASP A 700 10.87 23.98 -10.13
N ILE A 701 11.45 22.87 -10.57
CA ILE A 701 11.50 21.61 -9.78
C ILE A 701 12.23 21.83 -8.45
N GLN A 702 13.39 22.47 -8.46
CA GLN A 702 14.15 22.78 -7.25
C GLN A 702 13.34 23.64 -6.27
N ASN A 703 12.68 24.68 -6.79
CA ASN A 703 11.82 25.57 -5.99
C ASN A 703 10.60 24.83 -5.46
N TYR A 704 9.96 24.00 -6.28
CA TYR A 704 8.81 23.20 -5.86
C TYR A 704 9.18 22.31 -4.66
N VAL A 705 10.26 21.53 -4.77
CA VAL A 705 10.73 20.68 -3.68
C VAL A 705 11.09 21.48 -2.45
N LYS A 706 11.76 22.64 -2.62
CA LYS A 706 12.14 23.51 -1.50
C LYS A 706 10.96 24.06 -0.70
N HIS A 707 9.81 24.28 -1.37
CA HIS A 707 8.60 24.77 -0.71
C HIS A 707 7.75 23.65 -0.09
N ARG A 708 7.88 22.42 -0.60
CA ARG A 708 7.11 21.26 -0.16
C ARG A 708 7.80 20.44 0.92
N THR A 709 9.13 20.56 1.03
CA THR A 709 9.96 19.83 2.00
C THR A 709 10.80 20.82 2.84
N ALA A 710 11.60 20.28 3.76
CA ALA A 710 12.57 21.13 4.46
C ALA A 710 13.61 21.71 3.49
N PRO A 711 14.00 22.99 3.64
CA PRO A 711 14.86 23.68 2.66
C PRO A 711 16.21 23.02 2.37
N TYR A 712 16.73 22.16 3.25
CA TYR A 712 17.97 21.42 3.05
C TYR A 712 17.82 20.19 2.14
N LYS A 713 16.58 19.74 1.86
CA LYS A 713 16.26 18.51 1.12
C LYS A 713 16.18 18.72 -0.40
N TYR A 714 16.03 19.96 -0.90
CA TYR A 714 15.84 20.18 -2.34
C TYR A 714 17.05 19.69 -3.17
N PRO A 715 16.81 19.15 -4.39
CA PRO A 715 17.89 18.66 -5.24
C PRO A 715 18.73 19.83 -5.75
N ARG A 716 20.03 19.80 -5.44
CA ARG A 716 20.97 20.81 -5.96
C ARG A 716 21.36 20.54 -7.38
N ILE A 717 21.29 19.29 -7.80
CA ILE A 717 21.54 18.83 -9.15
C ILE A 717 20.25 18.24 -9.69
N VAL A 718 19.78 18.73 -10.83
CA VAL A 718 18.65 18.16 -11.57
C VAL A 718 19.16 17.79 -12.96
N GLU A 719 19.02 16.53 -13.33
CA GLU A 719 19.43 15.97 -14.62
C GLU A 719 18.21 15.37 -15.31
N PHE A 720 17.97 15.76 -16.56
CA PHE A 720 16.94 15.11 -17.38
C PHE A 720 17.56 13.95 -18.16
N ARG A 721 16.85 12.82 -18.20
CA ARG A 721 17.26 11.59 -18.88
C ARG A 721 16.13 11.06 -19.75
N ASP A 722 16.46 10.29 -20.78
CA ASP A 722 15.47 9.59 -21.60
C ASP A 722 14.86 8.39 -20.85
N GLU A 723 15.67 7.71 -20.04
CA GLU A 723 15.26 6.59 -19.18
C GLU A 723 16.12 6.51 -17.92
N LEU A 724 15.59 5.87 -16.87
CA LEU A 724 16.34 5.58 -15.65
C LEU A 724 16.88 4.13 -15.69
N PRO A 725 18.10 3.88 -15.16
CA PRO A 725 18.63 2.52 -15.03
C PRO A 725 17.79 1.72 -14.02
N LYS A 726 17.37 0.53 -14.43
CA LYS A 726 16.49 -0.33 -13.64
C LYS A 726 17.02 -1.76 -13.53
N THR A 727 16.73 -2.38 -12.42
CA THR A 727 16.89 -3.82 -12.25
C THR A 727 15.88 -4.59 -13.09
N VAL A 728 16.06 -5.89 -13.25
CA VAL A 728 15.08 -6.78 -13.90
C VAL A 728 13.70 -6.71 -13.25
N SER A 729 13.64 -6.35 -11.96
CA SER A 729 12.38 -6.15 -11.22
C SER A 729 11.74 -4.76 -11.42
N GLY A 730 12.36 -3.87 -12.19
CA GLY A 730 11.87 -2.51 -12.45
C GLY A 730 12.28 -1.47 -11.40
N LYS A 731 13.08 -1.84 -10.38
CA LYS A 731 13.59 -0.91 -9.37
C LYS A 731 14.72 -0.06 -9.91
N ILE A 732 14.74 1.22 -9.59
CA ILE A 732 15.80 2.15 -9.98
C ILE A 732 17.13 1.75 -9.34
N ILE A 733 18.19 1.67 -10.15
CA ILE A 733 19.55 1.42 -9.67
C ILE A 733 20.19 2.77 -9.35
N ARG A 734 20.08 3.23 -8.10
CA ARG A 734 20.54 4.57 -7.69
C ARG A 734 22.04 4.79 -7.85
N SER A 735 22.82 3.74 -7.73
CA SER A 735 24.29 3.81 -7.96
C SER A 735 24.69 4.14 -9.41
N GLN A 736 23.73 4.12 -10.34
CA GLN A 736 23.94 4.43 -11.76
C GLN A 736 23.24 5.76 -12.19
N LEU A 737 22.69 6.50 -11.24
CA LEU A 737 22.04 7.79 -11.49
C LEU A 737 23.03 8.97 -11.65
#